data_c8e7c10b337c99a46a6bc936fbc55575
#
_entry.id   c8e7c10b337c99a46a6bc936fbc55575
#
_cell.length_a   1.000
_cell.length_b   1.000
_cell.length_c   1.000
_cell.angle_alpha   90.00
_cell.angle_beta   90.00
_cell.angle_gamma   90.00
#
_symmetry.space_group_name_H-M   'P 1'
#
loop_
_entity.id
_entity.type
_entity.pdbx_description
1 polymer ?
#
loop_
_entity_poly.entity_id
_entity_poly.type
_entity_poly.pdbx_seq_one_letter_code
_entity_poly.pdbx_strand_id
1 'polypeptide(L)'
;MTTHTTKKAPAQRKAKRSRGLFGQIWSLTWKLALIGLAVVTFYGIYLDQIIARKFEGQKWHLPAQVFSRSMALYPGAAVSHPQLMAELKLLGYRKVANPREVGEFSASSTKIELWRRPFLHPEGDQPEQRVMITFDSEGVSAIARMEDKRQLAVFHLEPVLLDRMITGDGEDRLFVSTEDMPKHIVQALLLVEDRSFYEHHGVNPFAILRAAFVNISAGRTVQGGSTLTQQLAKNFFLSSERSLLRKVREALMAVIIDFRYSKEEILEAYLNEVYMGQDKSRAVHGMGLASQFYFGRPIGELTTAQQAFLVAAIKGPSYYNPWRYPERSLERRDLVLRLLMESGELTTAQYKVAVESPLGLRNANKPVHQKLPAFYALVKQEVNERYGDALLKQSGVKIYTTLDPMAQEAAEIAVTQTFKSLDKGNKSLQIGMVVTDKYTGGIAAMVGDKTPGFDGYNRAVEIRRPIGSLIKPFVYATALAPNSQFTLASPLKDQPITLKNEQGKTWSPQNFDKTFSGQVSLLTALKKSMNVPTVNLGIAVGVDAVVTTLAKSGWSEPLNEYPSMLLGAVNGSPLMVAQVYQTLADSGAYRKLTTVTAVLDSDNQPLPVTRSAKEQAITPDTDFLVQYAMQQVVRSGTATRLGNAFPGVALAGKTGTSNDSRDSWFAGFDERNVAAIWVGRDDNGKTSLYGSSGAMAVYQAFLKERPPIGLRSIPPSGVIQGYFDRDTGEAKEAGCSNTEALPALRGTYNPAKNCGEPLQWWQKILGQ
;
A
#
# COMPACT_ATOMS: atom_id res chain seq x y z
N MET A 1 -40.37 103.04 57.51
CA MET A 1 -40.75 101.74 57.04
C MET A 1 -39.48 101.03 56.65
N THR A 2 -39.16 100.08 57.39
CA THR A 2 -37.86 99.46 57.60
C THR A 2 -37.48 98.47 56.50
N THR A 3 -36.36 98.70 55.84
CA THR A 3 -35.70 97.77 54.90
C THR A 3 -34.62 97.01 55.64
N HIS A 4 -34.79 95.69 55.73
CA HIS A 4 -33.78 94.73 56.21
C HIS A 4 -32.85 94.33 55.07
N THR A 5 -31.58 94.69 55.18
CA THR A 5 -30.47 94.23 54.36
C THR A 5 -29.80 93.02 54.98
N THR A 6 -29.87 91.84 54.32
CA THR A 6 -29.16 90.64 54.72
C THR A 6 -27.75 90.63 54.11
N LYS A 7 -26.72 90.59 54.96
CA LYS A 7 -25.31 90.39 54.58
C LYS A 7 -25.03 88.89 54.18
N LYS A 8 -24.56 88.71 52.98
CA LYS A 8 -23.99 87.39 52.52
C LYS A 8 -22.58 87.19 53.15
N ALA A 9 -22.37 86.05 53.78
CA ALA A 9 -21.08 85.60 54.28
C ALA A 9 -20.14 85.15 53.11
N PRO A 10 -18.80 85.29 53.20
CA PRO A 10 -17.86 84.98 52.16
C PRO A 10 -17.61 83.46 52.08
N ALA A 11 -17.63 82.91 50.88
CA ALA A 11 -17.34 81.47 50.58
C ALA A 11 -15.87 81.13 50.88
N GLN A 12 -15.66 80.20 51.77
CA GLN A 12 -14.34 79.62 52.05
C GLN A 12 -13.82 78.84 50.80
N ARG A 13 -12.77 79.30 50.14
CA ARG A 13 -11.98 78.60 49.15
C ARG A 13 -11.26 77.48 49.86
N LYS A 14 -11.68 76.19 49.58
CA LYS A 14 -10.91 74.98 49.92
C LYS A 14 -9.57 75.04 49.20
N ALA A 15 -8.48 75.12 49.92
CA ALA A 15 -7.12 75.08 49.43
C ALA A 15 -6.90 73.68 48.80
N LYS A 16 -6.62 73.63 47.50
CA LYS A 16 -6.11 72.41 46.81
C LYS A 16 -4.75 72.05 47.40
N ARG A 17 -4.70 71.04 48.26
CA ARG A 17 -3.44 70.41 48.68
C ARG A 17 -2.69 69.93 47.41
N SER A 18 -1.60 70.60 47.09
CA SER A 18 -0.67 70.13 46.06
C SER A 18 -0.09 68.78 46.53
N ARG A 19 -0.42 67.68 45.82
CA ARG A 19 0.26 66.40 46.03
C ARG A 19 1.73 66.62 45.73
N GLY A 20 2.61 66.38 46.69
CA GLY A 20 4.05 66.50 46.53
C GLY A 20 4.52 65.59 45.34
N LEU A 21 5.65 65.92 44.75
CA LEU A 21 6.23 65.25 43.59
C LEU A 21 6.18 63.70 43.69
N PHE A 22 6.37 63.16 44.89
CA PHE A 22 6.28 61.73 45.23
C PHE A 22 4.87 61.17 45.05
N GLY A 23 3.81 61.95 45.39
CA GLY A 23 2.42 61.50 45.18
C GLY A 23 1.98 61.56 43.72
N GLN A 24 2.57 62.41 42.89
CA GLN A 24 2.35 62.49 41.46
C GLN A 24 3.07 61.32 40.74
N ILE A 25 4.32 61.00 41.07
CA ILE A 25 5.07 59.89 40.59
C ILE A 25 4.37 58.57 40.97
N TRP A 26 3.95 58.39 42.21
CA TRP A 26 3.18 57.24 42.68
C TRP A 26 1.87 57.02 41.90
N SER A 27 1.11 58.13 41.69
CA SER A 27 -0.12 58.10 40.90
C SER A 27 0.12 57.79 39.43
N LEU A 28 1.22 58.21 38.82
CA LEU A 28 1.59 57.93 37.44
C LEU A 28 2.03 56.49 37.30
N THR A 29 2.91 55.99 38.19
CA THR A 29 3.36 54.58 38.19
C THR A 29 2.21 53.61 38.38
N TRP A 30 1.22 53.87 39.27
CA TRP A 30 0.04 53.11 39.49
C TRP A 30 -0.87 53.08 38.24
N LYS A 31 -1.06 54.20 37.54
CA LYS A 31 -1.84 54.33 36.33
C LYS A 31 -1.15 53.56 35.17
N LEU A 32 0.15 53.70 35.03
CA LEU A 32 0.95 52.93 34.03
C LEU A 32 0.91 51.43 34.32
N ALA A 33 0.94 51.02 35.58
CA ALA A 33 0.80 49.65 36.00
C ALA A 33 -0.59 49.08 35.64
N LEU A 34 -1.67 49.85 35.83
CA LEU A 34 -3.03 49.47 35.44
C LEU A 34 -3.18 49.34 33.93
N ILE A 35 -2.61 50.30 33.16
CA ILE A 35 -2.61 50.23 31.70
C ILE A 35 -1.81 49.01 31.25
N GLY A 36 -0.63 48.77 31.82
CA GLY A 36 0.17 47.61 31.56
C GLY A 36 -0.57 46.29 31.84
N LEU A 37 -1.26 46.22 32.99
CA LEU A 37 -2.10 45.06 33.36
C LEU A 37 -3.24 44.85 32.35
N ALA A 38 -3.92 45.93 31.95
CA ALA A 38 -4.99 45.85 30.94
C ALA A 38 -4.44 45.30 29.57
N VAL A 39 -3.31 45.85 29.12
CA VAL A 39 -2.65 45.37 27.88
C VAL A 39 -2.28 43.90 27.97
N VAL A 40 -1.68 43.45 29.08
CA VAL A 40 -1.32 42.06 29.31
C VAL A 40 -2.57 41.16 29.34
N THR A 41 -3.65 41.64 29.98
CA THR A 41 -4.92 40.88 30.03
C THR A 41 -5.56 40.75 28.67
N PHE A 42 -5.68 41.83 27.88
CA PHE A 42 -6.20 41.76 26.51
C PHE A 42 -5.34 40.89 25.61
N TYR A 43 -4.02 40.98 25.74
CA TYR A 43 -3.09 40.14 25.01
C TYR A 43 -3.20 38.67 25.45
N GLY A 44 -3.41 38.42 26.75
CA GLY A 44 -3.69 37.07 27.26
C GLY A 44 -4.96 36.48 26.71
N ILE A 45 -6.06 37.22 26.62
CA ILE A 45 -7.33 36.80 26.00
C ILE A 45 -7.11 36.48 24.50
N TYR A 46 -6.35 37.32 23.81
CA TYR A 46 -5.99 37.03 22.39
C TYR A 46 -5.20 35.76 22.26
N LEU A 47 -4.19 35.52 23.10
CA LEU A 47 -3.41 34.26 23.09
C LEU A 47 -4.27 33.05 23.47
N ASP A 48 -5.19 33.18 24.43
CA ASP A 48 -6.11 32.14 24.83
C ASP A 48 -6.99 31.66 23.65
N GLN A 49 -7.51 32.64 22.87
CA GLN A 49 -8.28 32.29 21.65
C GLN A 49 -7.45 31.57 20.60
N ILE A 50 -6.17 31.92 20.46
CA ILE A 50 -5.25 31.20 19.52
C ILE A 50 -5.02 29.80 20.04
N ILE A 51 -4.75 29.63 21.34
CA ILE A 51 -4.50 28.34 21.99
C ILE A 51 -5.74 27.45 21.84
N ALA A 52 -6.92 27.98 22.21
CA ALA A 52 -8.17 27.22 22.11
C ALA A 52 -8.41 26.69 20.67
N ARG A 53 -8.39 27.62 19.69
CA ARG A 53 -8.63 27.25 18.29
C ARG A 53 -7.64 26.21 17.75
N LYS A 54 -6.36 26.36 18.08
CA LYS A 54 -5.33 25.48 17.54
C LYS A 54 -5.21 24.18 18.34
N PHE A 55 -5.33 24.24 19.66
CA PHE A 55 -5.21 23.07 20.54
C PHE A 55 -6.46 22.18 20.45
N GLU A 56 -7.66 22.75 20.41
CA GLU A 56 -8.91 22.00 20.26
C GLU A 56 -9.17 21.57 18.82
N GLY A 57 -8.79 22.40 17.83
CA GLY A 57 -8.98 22.13 16.40
C GLY A 57 -7.93 21.23 15.76
N GLN A 58 -6.67 21.24 16.21
CA GLN A 58 -5.58 20.45 15.64
C GLN A 58 -5.10 19.30 16.53
N LYS A 59 -5.43 19.31 17.82
CA LYS A 59 -5.01 18.30 18.80
C LYS A 59 -5.36 16.87 18.34
N TRP A 60 -6.39 16.72 17.51
CA TRP A 60 -6.99 15.43 17.17
C TRP A 60 -7.24 15.21 15.66
N HIS A 61 -6.71 16.05 14.78
CA HIS A 61 -6.75 15.74 13.35
C HIS A 61 -5.77 14.62 13.03
N LEU A 62 -6.20 13.38 13.32
CA LEU A 62 -5.52 12.19 12.87
C LEU A 62 -5.72 12.05 11.35
N PRO A 63 -4.65 12.03 10.55
CA PRO A 63 -4.79 11.80 9.13
C PRO A 63 -5.44 10.44 8.87
N ALA A 64 -6.15 10.31 7.75
CA ALA A 64 -6.68 9.03 7.34
C ALA A 64 -5.54 8.03 7.16
N GLN A 65 -5.67 6.87 7.79
CA GLN A 65 -4.67 5.81 7.79
C GLN A 65 -4.99 4.79 6.69
N VAL A 66 -4.01 4.45 5.88
CA VAL A 66 -4.14 3.47 4.81
C VAL A 66 -3.37 2.22 5.18
N PHE A 67 -4.07 1.11 5.26
CA PHE A 67 -3.53 -0.19 5.63
C PHE A 67 -3.47 -1.12 4.42
N SER A 68 -2.50 -2.02 4.42
CA SER A 68 -2.43 -3.15 3.49
C SER A 68 -3.57 -4.15 3.75
N ARG A 69 -3.60 -5.23 2.97
CA ARG A 69 -4.41 -6.39 3.33
C ARG A 69 -3.99 -6.95 4.69
N SER A 70 -4.91 -7.46 5.45
CA SER A 70 -4.65 -8.41 6.54
C SER A 70 -4.34 -9.78 5.90
N MET A 71 -3.29 -10.46 6.36
CA MET A 71 -3.00 -11.82 5.88
C MET A 71 -3.85 -12.83 6.65
N ALA A 72 -4.75 -13.50 5.95
CA ALA A 72 -5.50 -14.62 6.52
C ALA A 72 -4.72 -15.92 6.35
N LEU A 73 -4.50 -16.63 7.45
CA LEU A 73 -3.89 -17.95 7.49
C LEU A 73 -4.96 -18.97 7.90
N TYR A 74 -5.00 -20.10 7.20
CA TYR A 74 -5.93 -21.21 7.48
C TYR A 74 -5.29 -22.52 7.01
N PRO A 75 -5.71 -23.67 7.55
CA PRO A 75 -5.22 -24.95 7.06
C PRO A 75 -5.50 -25.13 5.56
N GLY A 76 -4.47 -25.44 4.77
CA GLY A 76 -4.52 -25.46 3.30
C GLY A 76 -4.19 -24.12 2.62
N ALA A 77 -3.91 -23.04 3.37
CA ALA A 77 -3.43 -21.80 2.77
C ALA A 77 -2.06 -22.00 2.11
N ALA A 78 -1.95 -21.63 0.85
CA ALA A 78 -0.71 -21.72 0.06
C ALA A 78 0.30 -20.63 0.45
N VAL A 79 0.58 -20.53 1.74
CA VAL A 79 1.60 -19.65 2.33
C VAL A 79 2.72 -20.52 2.87
N SER A 80 3.90 -20.40 2.28
CA SER A 80 5.07 -21.18 2.72
C SER A 80 5.68 -20.60 3.99
N HIS A 81 6.44 -21.44 4.72
CA HIS A 81 7.18 -21.01 5.89
C HIS A 81 8.10 -19.78 5.63
N PRO A 82 8.92 -19.70 4.54
CA PRO A 82 9.70 -18.51 4.23
C PRO A 82 8.86 -17.27 3.94
N GLN A 83 7.68 -17.42 3.32
CA GLN A 83 6.78 -16.30 3.05
C GLN A 83 6.22 -15.71 4.35
N LEU A 84 5.78 -16.55 5.30
CA LEU A 84 5.33 -16.05 6.60
C LEU A 84 6.47 -15.38 7.37
N MET A 85 7.69 -15.95 7.33
CA MET A 85 8.88 -15.32 7.93
C MET A 85 9.16 -13.93 7.35
N ALA A 86 9.00 -13.75 6.05
CA ALA A 86 9.18 -12.45 5.38
C ALA A 86 8.10 -11.45 5.81
N GLU A 87 6.83 -11.88 5.89
CA GLU A 87 5.71 -11.05 6.38
C GLU A 87 5.93 -10.61 7.84
N LEU A 88 6.31 -11.53 8.73
CA LEU A 88 6.62 -11.21 10.13
C LEU A 88 7.77 -10.20 10.25
N LYS A 89 8.80 -10.35 9.41
CA LYS A 89 9.90 -9.39 9.35
C LYS A 89 9.44 -8.01 8.86
N LEU A 90 8.54 -7.97 7.87
CA LEU A 90 7.95 -6.73 7.37
C LEU A 90 7.12 -6.03 8.44
N LEU A 91 6.35 -6.80 9.22
CA LEU A 91 5.57 -6.33 10.37
C LEU A 91 6.43 -5.97 11.59
N GLY A 92 7.76 -6.16 11.52
CA GLY A 92 8.67 -5.81 12.59
C GLY A 92 8.65 -6.77 13.79
N TYR A 93 8.18 -8.01 13.62
CA TYR A 93 8.24 -9.03 14.67
C TYR A 93 9.68 -9.40 15.02
N ARG A 94 9.91 -9.63 16.30
CA ARG A 94 11.22 -9.99 16.85
C ARG A 94 11.39 -11.51 16.91
N LYS A 95 12.37 -12.03 16.20
CA LYS A 95 12.71 -13.46 16.29
C LYS A 95 13.49 -13.74 17.58
N VAL A 96 12.96 -14.63 18.41
CA VAL A 96 13.55 -15.05 19.69
C VAL A 96 13.54 -16.59 19.80
N ALA A 97 14.26 -17.13 20.77
CA ALA A 97 14.23 -18.58 21.02
C ALA A 97 12.87 -19.03 21.59
N ASN A 98 12.33 -18.26 22.56
CA ASN A 98 11.05 -18.52 23.20
C ASN A 98 10.27 -17.20 23.30
N PRO A 99 9.15 -17.02 22.60
CA PRO A 99 8.31 -15.82 22.68
C PRO A 99 7.75 -15.64 24.09
N ARG A 100 7.98 -14.45 24.68
CA ARG A 100 7.50 -14.09 26.02
C ARG A 100 6.67 -12.82 26.04
N GLU A 101 6.69 -12.09 24.94
CA GLU A 101 5.99 -10.80 24.77
C GLU A 101 5.28 -10.77 23.43
N VAL A 102 4.27 -9.93 23.35
CA VAL A 102 3.58 -9.60 22.10
C VAL A 102 4.56 -9.04 21.08
N GLY A 103 4.42 -9.39 19.81
CA GLY A 103 5.36 -8.99 18.76
C GLY A 103 6.61 -9.86 18.66
N GLU A 104 6.65 -11.01 19.36
CA GLU A 104 7.74 -11.98 19.26
C GLU A 104 7.30 -13.25 18.53
N PHE A 105 8.26 -13.90 17.88
CA PHE A 105 8.07 -15.21 17.31
C PHE A 105 9.33 -16.07 17.40
N SER A 106 9.14 -17.39 17.39
CA SER A 106 10.20 -18.37 17.19
C SER A 106 9.89 -19.22 15.96
N ALA A 107 10.93 -19.74 15.31
CA ALA A 107 10.76 -20.54 14.10
C ALA A 107 11.74 -21.71 14.07
N SER A 108 11.21 -22.90 13.81
CA SER A 108 11.93 -24.11 13.41
C SER A 108 11.82 -24.31 11.90
N SER A 109 12.21 -25.46 11.37
CA SER A 109 12.12 -25.78 9.94
C SER A 109 10.67 -25.90 9.42
N THR A 110 9.73 -26.32 10.27
CA THR A 110 8.34 -26.61 9.89
C THR A 110 7.29 -25.94 10.77
N LYS A 111 7.68 -25.18 11.77
CA LYS A 111 6.76 -24.55 12.71
C LYS A 111 7.18 -23.13 13.04
N ILE A 112 6.20 -22.27 13.21
CA ILE A 112 6.38 -20.90 13.72
C ILE A 112 5.47 -20.75 14.92
N GLU A 113 6.05 -20.41 16.07
CA GLU A 113 5.31 -19.94 17.23
C GLU A 113 5.30 -18.43 17.21
N LEU A 114 4.12 -17.84 17.28
CA LEU A 114 3.90 -16.42 17.11
C LEU A 114 3.00 -15.88 18.22
N TRP A 115 3.40 -14.76 18.85
CA TRP A 115 2.53 -13.98 19.72
C TRP A 115 2.08 -12.71 19.00
N ARG A 116 0.87 -12.78 18.37
CA ARG A 116 0.30 -11.73 17.56
C ARG A 116 -0.15 -10.55 18.40
N ARG A 117 0.08 -9.35 17.87
CA ARG A 117 -0.43 -8.08 18.42
C ARG A 117 -1.94 -7.99 18.36
N PRO A 118 -2.58 -7.28 19.31
CA PRO A 118 -3.97 -6.88 19.13
C PRO A 118 -4.05 -5.86 17.99
N PHE A 119 -5.10 -5.92 17.19
CA PHE A 119 -5.35 -4.95 16.13
C PHE A 119 -6.83 -4.85 15.79
N LEU A 120 -7.24 -3.70 15.28
CA LEU A 120 -8.57 -3.48 14.76
C LEU A 120 -8.69 -4.10 13.37
N HIS A 121 -9.66 -4.99 13.18
CA HIS A 121 -9.99 -5.57 11.89
C HIS A 121 -11.39 -5.12 11.49
N PRO A 122 -11.68 -4.93 10.17
CA PRO A 122 -13.02 -4.53 9.73
C PRO A 122 -14.17 -5.45 10.17
N GLU A 123 -13.85 -6.70 10.47
CA GLU A 123 -14.82 -7.70 10.94
C GLU A 123 -14.90 -7.79 12.48
N GLY A 124 -14.21 -6.91 13.20
CA GLY A 124 -14.16 -6.83 14.66
C GLY A 124 -12.76 -6.91 15.25
N ASP A 125 -12.63 -6.48 16.50
CA ASP A 125 -11.34 -6.42 17.19
C ASP A 125 -10.69 -7.80 17.27
N GLN A 126 -9.41 -7.81 16.96
CA GLN A 126 -8.57 -9.00 17.07
C GLN A 126 -7.69 -8.86 18.33
N PRO A 127 -7.98 -9.58 19.42
CA PRO A 127 -7.15 -9.52 20.62
C PRO A 127 -5.75 -10.11 20.36
N GLU A 128 -4.81 -9.83 21.26
CA GLU A 128 -3.54 -10.54 21.23
C GLU A 128 -3.76 -12.06 21.29
N GLN A 129 -2.94 -12.81 20.58
CA GLN A 129 -3.10 -14.26 20.54
C GLN A 129 -1.76 -14.96 20.26
N ARG A 130 -1.46 -15.96 21.06
CA ARG A 130 -0.28 -16.81 20.87
C ARG A 130 -0.66 -18.10 20.17
N VAL A 131 -0.04 -18.37 19.02
CA VAL A 131 -0.36 -19.50 18.16
C VAL A 131 0.88 -20.27 17.72
N MET A 132 0.69 -21.57 17.45
CA MET A 132 1.63 -22.42 16.74
C MET A 132 1.11 -22.68 15.34
N ILE A 133 1.86 -22.29 14.31
CA ILE A 133 1.56 -22.50 12.90
C ILE A 133 2.49 -23.61 12.40
N THR A 134 1.92 -24.65 11.82
CA THR A 134 2.64 -25.81 11.27
C THR A 134 2.55 -25.78 9.75
N PHE A 135 3.64 -26.12 9.08
CA PHE A 135 3.77 -26.11 7.63
C PHE A 135 4.10 -27.52 7.09
N ASP A 136 3.61 -27.79 5.90
CA ASP A 136 4.00 -28.92 5.06
C ASP A 136 4.54 -28.42 3.70
N SER A 137 4.64 -29.31 2.71
CA SER A 137 5.11 -28.97 1.36
C SER A 137 4.15 -28.08 0.56
N GLU A 138 2.87 -28.04 0.94
CA GLU A 138 1.84 -27.26 0.23
C GLU A 138 1.56 -25.90 0.89
N GLY A 139 1.96 -25.72 2.16
CA GLY A 139 1.78 -24.48 2.89
C GLY A 139 1.44 -24.67 4.36
N VAL A 140 0.45 -23.94 4.87
CA VAL A 140 -0.03 -24.04 6.24
C VAL A 140 -0.86 -25.30 6.41
N SER A 141 -0.40 -26.25 7.24
CA SER A 141 -1.14 -27.50 7.52
C SER A 141 -2.03 -27.42 8.76
N ALA A 142 -1.63 -26.66 9.78
CA ALA A 142 -2.42 -26.50 11.01
C ALA A 142 -2.08 -25.21 11.74
N ILE A 143 -3.05 -24.68 12.48
CA ILE A 143 -2.88 -23.51 13.36
C ILE A 143 -3.53 -23.84 14.70
N ALA A 144 -2.73 -23.86 15.77
CA ALA A 144 -3.21 -24.18 17.13
C ALA A 144 -2.95 -23.03 18.08
N ARG A 145 -3.91 -22.66 18.91
CA ARG A 145 -3.75 -21.73 20.02
C ARG A 145 -2.82 -22.35 21.07
N MET A 146 -1.91 -21.57 21.61
CA MET A 146 -0.93 -22.10 22.58
C MET A 146 -1.52 -22.37 23.96
N GLU A 147 -2.55 -21.62 24.37
CA GLU A 147 -3.17 -21.69 25.69
C GLU A 147 -3.93 -23.01 25.92
N ASP A 148 -4.82 -23.37 25.01
CA ASP A 148 -5.76 -24.49 25.13
C ASP A 148 -5.57 -25.57 24.05
N LYS A 149 -4.60 -25.40 23.14
CA LYS A 149 -4.31 -26.29 21.99
C LYS A 149 -5.44 -26.41 20.98
N ARG A 150 -6.44 -25.53 21.05
CA ARG A 150 -7.58 -25.53 20.12
C ARG A 150 -7.11 -25.19 18.72
N GLN A 151 -7.56 -25.95 17.73
CA GLN A 151 -7.34 -25.66 16.31
C GLN A 151 -8.15 -24.46 15.86
N LEU A 152 -7.53 -23.58 15.11
CA LEU A 152 -8.15 -22.39 14.53
C LEU A 152 -8.44 -22.64 13.05
N ALA A 153 -9.67 -22.34 12.63
CA ALA A 153 -10.06 -22.40 11.22
C ALA A 153 -9.43 -21.26 10.40
N VAL A 154 -9.32 -20.07 11.01
CA VAL A 154 -8.70 -18.89 10.41
C VAL A 154 -7.95 -18.13 11.48
N PHE A 155 -6.81 -17.57 11.10
CA PHE A 155 -5.99 -16.66 11.92
C PHE A 155 -5.53 -15.49 11.06
N HIS A 156 -5.81 -14.28 11.51
CA HIS A 156 -5.45 -13.06 10.80
C HIS A 156 -4.19 -12.44 11.41
N LEU A 157 -3.23 -12.06 10.55
CA LEU A 157 -2.16 -11.14 10.92
C LEU A 157 -2.61 -9.70 10.71
N GLU A 158 -2.08 -8.81 11.53
CA GLU A 158 -2.36 -7.39 11.39
C GLU A 158 -1.91 -6.86 10.03
N PRO A 159 -2.64 -5.89 9.44
CA PRO A 159 -2.21 -5.25 8.22
C PRO A 159 -1.05 -4.27 8.47
N VAL A 160 -0.21 -4.07 7.46
CA VAL A 160 0.85 -3.06 7.50
C VAL A 160 0.23 -1.67 7.32
N LEU A 161 0.58 -0.71 8.16
CA LEU A 161 0.28 0.71 7.91
C LEU A 161 1.14 1.19 6.73
N LEU A 162 0.51 1.42 5.59
CA LEU A 162 1.19 1.80 4.35
C LEU A 162 1.49 3.28 4.29
N ASP A 163 0.50 4.13 4.60
CA ASP A 163 0.64 5.58 4.58
C ASP A 163 -0.44 6.24 5.44
N ARG A 164 -0.26 7.53 5.66
CA ARG A 164 -1.25 8.44 6.23
C ARG A 164 -1.56 9.50 5.20
N MET A 165 -2.82 9.62 4.80
CA MET A 165 -3.27 10.64 3.86
C MET A 165 -3.33 11.98 4.56
N ILE A 166 -2.21 12.72 4.52
CA ILE A 166 -2.08 14.03 5.13
C ILE A 166 -2.76 15.04 4.21
N THR A 167 -3.80 15.68 4.71
CA THR A 167 -4.48 16.81 4.03
C THR A 167 -3.96 18.12 4.61
N GLY A 168 -3.30 18.98 3.82
CA GLY A 168 -2.81 20.30 4.26
C GLY A 168 -1.30 20.34 4.55
N ASP A 169 -0.84 21.19 5.46
CA ASP A 169 0.55 21.56 5.70
C ASP A 169 1.53 20.46 6.22
N GLY A 170 1.16 19.20 6.07
CA GLY A 170 2.10 18.10 5.83
C GLY A 170 2.91 17.58 7.02
N GLU A 171 2.50 17.76 8.27
CA GLU A 171 3.19 17.14 9.41
C GLU A 171 2.68 15.71 9.65
N ASP A 172 3.58 14.75 9.65
CA ASP A 172 3.30 13.34 9.88
C ASP A 172 3.37 13.02 11.37
N ARG A 173 2.29 12.43 11.95
CA ARG A 173 2.20 12.08 13.37
C ARG A 173 1.52 10.72 13.54
N LEU A 174 2.04 9.92 14.45
CA LEU A 174 1.39 8.72 14.95
C LEU A 174 0.98 8.98 16.40
N PHE A 175 -0.30 9.24 16.61
CA PHE A 175 -0.82 9.50 17.93
C PHE A 175 -0.70 8.26 18.84
N VAL A 176 -0.26 8.48 20.07
CA VAL A 176 -0.21 7.48 21.13
C VAL A 176 -0.79 8.12 22.38
N SER A 177 -1.79 7.47 22.97
CA SER A 177 -2.36 7.92 24.24
C SER A 177 -1.34 7.85 25.38
N THR A 178 -1.51 8.63 26.43
CA THR A 178 -0.65 8.49 27.61
C THR A 178 -0.77 7.13 28.29
N GLU A 179 -1.91 6.47 28.17
CA GLU A 179 -2.15 5.12 28.70
C GLU A 179 -1.34 4.03 27.95
N ASP A 180 -1.17 4.21 26.63
CA ASP A 180 -0.38 3.31 25.78
C ASP A 180 1.12 3.64 25.79
N MET A 181 1.51 4.76 26.42
CA MET A 181 2.89 5.20 26.48
C MET A 181 3.68 4.40 27.53
N PRO A 182 4.82 3.78 27.17
CA PRO A 182 5.64 3.05 28.14
C PRO A 182 6.05 3.92 29.33
N LYS A 183 5.83 3.41 30.53
CA LYS A 183 6.07 4.14 31.80
C LYS A 183 7.46 4.78 31.86
N HIS A 184 8.51 4.07 31.46
CA HIS A 184 9.88 4.61 31.50
C HIS A 184 10.11 5.79 30.54
N ILE A 185 9.35 5.93 29.44
CA ILE A 185 9.43 7.12 28.57
C ILE A 185 8.95 8.35 29.34
N VAL A 186 7.78 8.26 29.98
CA VAL A 186 7.20 9.34 30.76
C VAL A 186 8.12 9.74 31.92
N GLN A 187 8.58 8.73 32.68
CA GLN A 187 9.48 8.95 33.81
C GLN A 187 10.81 9.57 33.39
N ALA A 188 11.44 9.01 32.34
CA ALA A 188 12.67 9.57 31.81
C ALA A 188 12.50 11.01 31.31
N LEU A 189 11.40 11.30 30.62
CA LEU A 189 11.10 12.64 30.13
C LEU A 189 11.02 13.64 31.28
N LEU A 190 10.25 13.32 32.32
CA LEU A 190 10.12 14.17 33.49
C LEU A 190 11.46 14.37 34.21
N LEU A 191 12.22 13.31 34.41
CA LEU A 191 13.54 13.38 35.08
C LEU A 191 14.55 14.23 34.30
N VAL A 192 14.51 14.19 32.97
CA VAL A 192 15.51 14.84 32.11
C VAL A 192 15.13 16.27 31.78
N GLU A 193 13.85 16.53 31.48
CA GLU A 193 13.38 17.82 30.96
C GLU A 193 12.70 18.70 32.01
N ASP A 194 11.90 18.11 32.93
CA ASP A 194 11.11 18.88 33.88
C ASP A 194 10.68 18.09 35.12
N ARG A 195 11.57 17.96 36.09
CA ARG A 195 11.34 17.17 37.32
C ARG A 195 10.15 17.63 38.17
N SER A 196 9.83 18.91 38.09
CA SER A 196 8.73 19.54 38.86
C SER A 196 7.50 19.82 38.02
N PHE A 197 7.30 19.10 36.93
CA PHE A 197 6.20 19.30 35.97
C PHE A 197 4.82 19.33 36.61
N TYR A 198 4.58 18.49 37.61
CA TYR A 198 3.30 18.44 38.34
C TYR A 198 3.17 19.51 39.44
N GLU A 199 4.25 20.23 39.79
CA GLU A 199 4.28 21.17 40.90
C GLU A 199 4.10 22.63 40.46
N HIS A 200 4.54 22.99 39.25
CA HIS A 200 4.49 24.36 38.75
C HIS A 200 3.29 24.62 37.85
N HIS A 201 2.95 25.87 37.61
CA HIS A 201 1.87 26.32 36.74
C HIS A 201 2.39 26.89 35.41
N GLY A 202 2.83 25.97 34.51
CA GLY A 202 3.31 26.29 33.17
C GLY A 202 4.73 26.85 33.10
N VAL A 203 5.18 27.57 34.10
CA VAL A 203 6.52 28.19 34.24
C VAL A 203 7.10 27.86 35.59
N ASN A 204 8.41 27.60 35.68
CA ASN A 204 9.12 27.37 36.94
C ASN A 204 10.14 28.49 37.20
N PRO A 205 9.79 29.51 37.97
CA PRO A 205 10.68 30.65 38.29
C PRO A 205 11.99 30.21 38.97
N PHE A 206 11.93 29.22 39.87
CA PHE A 206 13.11 28.73 40.56
C PHE A 206 14.10 28.01 39.59
N ALA A 207 13.58 27.27 38.66
CA ALA A 207 14.41 26.63 37.61
C ALA A 207 15.08 27.66 36.70
N ILE A 208 14.37 28.75 36.38
CA ILE A 208 14.90 29.85 35.57
C ILE A 208 16.04 30.56 36.33
N LEU A 209 15.85 30.90 37.61
CA LEU A 209 16.87 31.56 38.45
C LEU A 209 18.09 30.67 38.63
N ARG A 210 17.89 29.38 38.93
CA ARG A 210 18.97 28.39 39.04
C ARG A 210 19.75 28.25 37.71
N ALA A 211 19.06 28.14 36.58
CA ALA A 211 19.70 28.06 35.26
C ALA A 211 20.49 29.34 34.92
N ALA A 212 19.94 30.53 35.26
CA ALA A 212 20.64 31.79 35.09
C ALA A 212 21.94 31.82 35.90
N PHE A 213 21.89 31.46 37.18
CA PHE A 213 23.07 31.42 38.05
C PHE A 213 24.14 30.47 37.53
N VAL A 214 23.76 29.23 37.18
CA VAL A 214 24.69 28.22 36.65
C VAL A 214 25.32 28.67 35.32
N ASN A 215 24.54 29.27 34.44
CA ASN A 215 25.05 29.72 33.13
C ASN A 215 25.99 30.91 33.24
N ILE A 216 25.68 31.86 34.16
CA ILE A 216 26.57 32.99 34.45
C ILE A 216 27.87 32.46 35.04
N SER A 217 27.81 31.57 36.01
CA SER A 217 29.01 30.97 36.64
C SER A 217 29.87 30.17 35.68
N ALA A 218 29.25 29.51 34.69
CA ALA A 218 29.95 28.70 33.68
C ALA A 218 30.44 29.54 32.48
N GLY A 219 30.06 30.81 32.34
CA GLY A 219 30.36 31.68 31.19
C GLY A 219 29.76 31.21 29.85
N ARG A 220 28.90 30.19 29.89
CA ARG A 220 28.22 29.62 28.73
C ARG A 220 26.89 28.97 29.13
N THR A 221 26.01 28.75 28.13
CA THR A 221 24.74 28.05 28.39
C THR A 221 24.97 26.55 28.64
N VAL A 222 24.88 26.12 29.90
CA VAL A 222 25.08 24.72 30.35
C VAL A 222 23.77 24.09 30.78
N GLN A 223 22.83 24.90 31.36
CA GLN A 223 21.55 24.43 31.88
C GLN A 223 20.38 25.22 31.30
N GLY A 224 19.32 24.50 30.88
CA GLY A 224 18.03 25.03 30.48
C GLY A 224 17.10 25.20 31.69
N GLY A 225 16.28 26.26 31.69
CA GLY A 225 15.26 26.52 32.72
C GLY A 225 13.86 26.56 32.15
N SER A 226 13.61 26.03 30.97
CA SER A 226 12.28 26.00 30.34
C SER A 226 11.54 24.72 30.73
N THR A 227 10.26 24.82 31.06
CA THR A 227 9.37 23.72 31.40
C THR A 227 8.90 22.96 30.13
N LEU A 228 8.34 21.74 30.29
CA LEU A 228 7.68 20.98 29.19
C LEU A 228 6.54 21.80 28.58
N THR A 229 5.73 22.51 29.39
CA THR A 229 4.64 23.36 28.89
C THR A 229 5.17 24.53 28.06
N GLN A 230 6.32 25.12 28.40
CA GLN A 230 6.98 26.13 27.57
C GLN A 230 7.53 25.54 26.26
N GLN A 231 8.10 24.34 26.30
CA GLN A 231 8.57 23.67 25.12
C GLN A 231 7.41 23.32 24.18
N LEU A 232 6.27 22.87 24.73
CA LEU A 232 5.04 22.64 23.98
C LEU A 232 4.53 23.93 23.33
N ALA A 233 4.42 25.04 24.11
CA ALA A 233 4.00 26.32 23.58
C ALA A 233 4.91 26.80 22.43
N LYS A 234 6.22 26.64 22.58
CA LYS A 234 7.19 26.94 21.54
C LYS A 234 6.98 26.11 20.27
N ASN A 235 6.89 24.80 20.40
CA ASN A 235 6.82 23.88 19.26
C ASN A 235 5.49 23.99 18.51
N PHE A 236 4.40 24.21 19.25
CA PHE A 236 3.04 24.20 18.71
C PHE A 236 2.58 25.55 18.13
N PHE A 237 3.02 26.69 18.71
CA PHE A 237 2.46 28.00 18.39
C PHE A 237 3.47 29.05 17.89
N LEU A 238 4.79 28.81 18.04
CA LEU A 238 5.78 29.84 17.80
C LEU A 238 6.78 29.45 16.70
N SER A 239 7.34 30.47 16.04
CA SER A 239 8.41 30.27 15.06
C SER A 239 9.76 29.96 15.72
N SER A 240 10.71 29.47 14.93
CA SER A 240 12.07 29.14 15.38
C SER A 240 12.96 30.36 15.69
N GLU A 241 12.48 31.59 15.48
CA GLU A 241 13.23 32.81 15.76
C GLU A 241 13.62 32.96 17.25
N ARG A 242 14.84 33.40 17.50
CA ARG A 242 15.36 33.59 18.86
C ARG A 242 15.25 35.07 19.26
N SER A 243 14.21 35.46 19.99
CA SER A 243 14.02 36.78 20.52
C SER A 243 13.51 36.77 21.98
N LEU A 244 13.79 37.80 22.75
CA LEU A 244 13.28 37.92 24.11
C LEU A 244 11.75 38.04 24.12
N LEU A 245 11.18 38.76 23.17
CA LEU A 245 9.70 38.89 23.04
C LEU A 245 9.05 37.53 22.80
N ARG A 246 9.66 36.69 21.95
CA ARG A 246 9.19 35.30 21.76
C ARG A 246 9.23 34.52 23.08
N LYS A 247 10.28 34.70 23.91
CA LYS A 247 10.40 33.97 25.17
C LYS A 247 9.36 34.43 26.21
N VAL A 248 9.02 35.71 26.22
CA VAL A 248 7.91 36.22 27.03
C VAL A 248 6.57 35.66 26.57
N ARG A 249 6.34 35.67 25.25
CA ARG A 249 5.13 35.11 24.67
C ARG A 249 5.00 33.59 24.97
N GLU A 250 6.09 32.83 24.87
CA GLU A 250 6.18 31.40 25.23
C GLU A 250 5.77 31.20 26.70
N ALA A 251 6.28 32.02 27.63
CA ALA A 251 5.94 31.92 29.04
C ALA A 251 4.46 32.24 29.32
N LEU A 252 3.93 33.30 28.71
CA LEU A 252 2.50 33.63 28.84
C LEU A 252 1.61 32.51 28.29
N MET A 253 1.93 31.98 27.12
CA MET A 253 1.18 30.86 26.54
C MET A 253 1.27 29.61 27.42
N ALA A 254 2.44 29.31 28.00
CA ALA A 254 2.61 28.16 28.89
C ALA A 254 1.73 28.26 30.15
N VAL A 255 1.60 29.48 30.76
CA VAL A 255 0.69 29.69 31.88
C VAL A 255 -0.76 29.51 31.47
N ILE A 256 -1.18 30.03 30.31
CA ILE A 256 -2.55 29.89 29.82
C ILE A 256 -2.87 28.42 29.53
N ILE A 257 -1.94 27.69 28.91
CA ILE A 257 -2.08 26.23 28.59
C ILE A 257 -2.26 25.45 29.90
N ASP A 258 -1.41 25.71 30.90
CA ASP A 258 -1.44 25.02 32.19
C ASP A 258 -2.70 25.31 33.02
N PHE A 259 -3.28 26.51 32.84
CA PHE A 259 -4.55 26.87 33.45
C PHE A 259 -5.76 26.22 32.77
N ARG A 260 -5.68 26.00 31.46
CA ARG A 260 -6.81 25.53 30.63
C ARG A 260 -6.90 24.02 30.53
N TYR A 261 -5.76 23.33 30.54
CA TYR A 261 -5.65 21.88 30.30
C TYR A 261 -4.99 21.18 31.49
N SER A 262 -5.36 19.93 31.72
CA SER A 262 -4.74 19.07 32.73
C SER A 262 -3.28 18.78 32.42
N LYS A 263 -2.51 18.38 33.41
CA LYS A 263 -1.11 17.96 33.23
C LYS A 263 -0.98 16.78 32.31
N GLU A 264 -1.92 15.83 32.36
CA GLU A 264 -2.00 14.67 31.51
C GLU A 264 -2.23 15.06 30.06
N GLU A 265 -3.14 16.00 29.78
CA GLU A 265 -3.39 16.50 28.44
C GLU A 265 -2.17 17.26 27.86
N ILE A 266 -1.48 18.03 28.69
CA ILE A 266 -0.26 18.75 28.30
C ILE A 266 0.87 17.74 27.97
N LEU A 267 1.03 16.73 28.80
CA LEU A 267 2.03 15.68 28.61
C LEU A 267 1.74 14.87 27.33
N GLU A 268 0.49 14.48 27.12
CA GLU A 268 0.06 13.79 25.93
C GLU A 268 0.31 14.60 24.67
N ALA A 269 -0.07 15.87 24.68
CA ALA A 269 0.20 16.78 23.57
C ALA A 269 1.71 16.92 23.31
N TYR A 270 2.54 17.00 24.34
CA TYR A 270 3.99 17.10 24.21
C TYR A 270 4.59 15.84 23.57
N LEU A 271 4.21 14.67 24.09
CA LEU A 271 4.73 13.37 23.61
C LEU A 271 4.38 13.11 22.14
N ASN A 272 3.26 13.65 21.66
CA ASN A 272 2.80 13.53 20.27
C ASN A 272 3.28 14.65 19.34
N GLU A 273 3.83 15.76 19.89
CA GLU A 273 4.26 16.93 19.11
C GLU A 273 5.77 17.08 19.00
N VAL A 274 6.52 16.55 19.96
CA VAL A 274 7.97 16.80 20.03
C VAL A 274 8.69 16.38 18.75
N TYR A 275 9.53 17.29 18.21
CA TYR A 275 10.34 17.00 17.02
C TYR A 275 11.43 15.98 17.34
N MET A 276 11.47 14.88 16.57
CA MET A 276 12.32 13.72 16.82
C MET A 276 13.31 13.42 15.67
N GLY A 277 13.28 14.19 14.58
CA GLY A 277 14.20 13.99 13.48
C GLY A 277 13.62 14.28 12.12
N GLN A 278 14.36 13.85 11.08
CA GLN A 278 14.00 14.08 9.68
C GLN A 278 14.11 12.77 8.88
N ASP A 279 13.03 12.33 8.27
CA ASP A 279 13.03 11.27 7.27
C ASP A 279 12.99 11.89 5.87
N LYS A 280 14.17 12.06 5.25
CA LYS A 280 14.33 12.75 3.97
C LYS A 280 13.75 14.18 4.03
N SER A 281 12.63 14.43 3.35
CA SER A 281 11.93 15.72 3.32
C SER A 281 10.84 15.87 4.39
N ARG A 282 10.49 14.83 5.14
CA ARG A 282 9.42 14.84 6.14
C ARG A 282 9.99 14.95 7.55
N ALA A 283 9.46 15.86 8.35
CA ALA A 283 9.78 15.95 9.78
C ALA A 283 9.09 14.81 10.55
N VAL A 284 9.81 14.24 11.51
CA VAL A 284 9.31 13.20 12.42
C VAL A 284 8.88 13.87 13.72
N HIS A 285 7.58 13.86 13.99
CA HIS A 285 6.99 14.43 15.21
C HIS A 285 6.36 13.34 16.07
N GLY A 286 6.51 13.49 17.39
CA GLY A 286 5.96 12.58 18.40
C GLY A 286 6.71 11.28 18.58
N MET A 287 6.54 10.70 19.78
CA MET A 287 7.23 9.48 20.21
C MET A 287 6.77 8.24 19.43
N GLY A 288 5.49 8.14 19.07
CA GLY A 288 4.95 7.03 18.31
C GLY A 288 5.59 6.92 16.93
N LEU A 289 5.68 8.02 16.18
CA LEU A 289 6.34 8.03 14.87
C LEU A 289 7.86 7.86 15.00
N ALA A 290 8.47 8.43 16.04
CA ALA A 290 9.90 8.26 16.32
C ALA A 290 10.26 6.79 16.58
N SER A 291 9.40 6.04 17.28
CA SER A 291 9.56 4.61 17.47
C SER A 291 9.64 3.85 16.15
N GLN A 292 8.70 4.13 15.23
CA GLN A 292 8.73 3.57 13.87
C GLN A 292 9.94 4.05 13.08
N PHE A 293 10.30 5.32 13.21
CA PHE A 293 11.43 5.92 12.48
C PHE A 293 12.76 5.32 12.88
N TYR A 294 13.05 5.17 14.17
CA TYR A 294 14.34 4.66 14.65
C TYR A 294 14.41 3.13 14.69
N PHE A 295 13.31 2.46 15.05
CA PHE A 295 13.31 1.04 15.39
C PHE A 295 12.39 0.18 14.50
N GLY A 296 11.45 0.76 13.75
CA GLY A 296 10.48 0.04 12.93
C GLY A 296 9.49 -0.78 13.75
N ARG A 297 9.14 -0.30 14.97
CA ARG A 297 8.27 -1.02 15.93
C ARG A 297 7.29 -0.09 16.61
N PRO A 298 6.14 -0.61 17.08
CA PRO A 298 5.26 0.11 17.99
C PRO A 298 6.00 0.52 19.27
N ILE A 299 5.63 1.67 19.83
CA ILE A 299 6.31 2.23 21.01
C ILE A 299 6.24 1.33 22.25
N GLY A 300 5.13 0.60 22.42
CA GLY A 300 4.94 -0.36 23.52
C GLY A 300 5.89 -1.55 23.51
N GLU A 301 6.54 -1.85 22.36
CA GLU A 301 7.47 -2.98 22.19
C GLU A 301 8.95 -2.57 22.30
N LEU A 302 9.22 -1.31 22.64
CA LEU A 302 10.59 -0.82 22.77
C LEU A 302 11.25 -1.35 24.03
N THR A 303 12.48 -1.79 23.92
CA THR A 303 13.31 -2.12 25.09
C THR A 303 13.59 -0.87 25.92
N THR A 304 13.91 -1.04 27.20
CA THR A 304 14.27 0.08 28.10
C THR A 304 15.39 0.94 27.51
N ALA A 305 16.38 0.33 26.84
CA ALA A 305 17.43 1.06 26.14
C ALA A 305 16.92 1.93 25.00
N GLN A 306 15.97 1.44 24.23
CA GLN A 306 15.33 2.17 23.12
C GLN A 306 14.42 3.30 23.61
N GLN A 307 13.68 3.04 24.70
CA GLN A 307 12.86 4.07 25.37
C GLN A 307 13.70 5.22 25.89
N ALA A 308 14.80 4.91 26.57
CA ALA A 308 15.75 5.90 27.05
C ALA A 308 16.40 6.69 25.90
N PHE A 309 16.71 6.04 24.76
CA PHE A 309 17.24 6.73 23.60
C PHE A 309 16.24 7.73 22.99
N LEU A 310 14.94 7.42 22.89
CA LEU A 310 13.95 8.38 22.40
C LEU A 310 13.95 9.65 23.23
N VAL A 311 13.98 9.53 24.55
CA VAL A 311 14.04 10.69 25.45
C VAL A 311 15.38 11.42 25.29
N ALA A 312 16.49 10.69 25.16
CA ALA A 312 17.81 11.26 24.94
C ALA A 312 17.88 12.13 23.66
N ALA A 313 17.19 11.71 22.61
CA ALA A 313 17.17 12.38 21.31
C ALA A 313 16.41 13.72 21.31
N ILE A 314 15.46 13.94 22.23
CA ILE A 314 14.68 15.18 22.32
C ILE A 314 15.57 16.43 22.38
N LYS A 315 16.66 16.37 23.12
CA LYS A 315 17.59 17.50 23.32
C LYS A 315 18.14 18.06 22.01
N GLY A 316 18.23 17.24 20.98
CA GLY A 316 18.69 17.63 19.65
C GLY A 316 18.77 16.45 18.70
N PRO A 317 17.68 16.09 18.01
CA PRO A 317 17.62 14.89 17.19
C PRO A 317 18.67 14.81 16.09
N SER A 318 19.05 15.94 15.51
CA SER A 318 20.12 16.00 14.50
C SER A 318 21.51 15.81 15.13
N TYR A 319 21.73 16.32 16.34
CA TYR A 319 23.01 16.21 17.06
C TYR A 319 23.21 14.80 17.63
N TYR A 320 22.15 14.16 18.07
CA TYR A 320 22.13 12.78 18.59
C TYR A 320 21.60 11.77 17.58
N ASN A 321 21.79 12.03 16.28
CA ASN A 321 21.37 11.10 15.24
C ASN A 321 22.20 9.79 15.33
N PRO A 322 21.59 8.63 15.61
CA PRO A 322 22.32 7.41 15.96
C PRO A 322 23.00 6.76 14.75
N TRP A 323 22.57 7.05 13.53
CA TRP A 323 23.22 6.57 12.31
C TRP A 323 24.46 7.40 11.93
N ARG A 324 24.48 8.69 12.31
CA ARG A 324 25.61 9.60 12.03
C ARG A 324 26.60 9.67 13.18
N TYR A 325 26.10 9.61 14.41
CA TYR A 325 26.87 9.84 15.63
C TYR A 325 26.53 8.77 16.70
N PRO A 326 26.83 7.47 16.46
CA PRO A 326 26.42 6.36 17.33
C PRO A 326 26.94 6.51 18.76
N GLU A 327 28.23 6.83 18.93
CA GLU A 327 28.85 6.96 20.27
C GLU A 327 28.15 8.04 21.11
N ARG A 328 27.97 9.22 20.55
CA ARG A 328 27.28 10.34 21.21
C ARG A 328 25.84 10.00 21.58
N SER A 329 25.18 9.24 20.74
CA SER A 329 23.81 8.77 20.97
C SER A 329 23.75 7.79 22.12
N LEU A 330 24.73 6.86 22.20
CA LEU A 330 24.84 5.90 23.29
C LEU A 330 25.18 6.58 24.62
N GLU A 331 26.15 7.49 24.64
CA GLU A 331 26.51 8.26 25.85
C GLU A 331 25.30 9.01 26.41
N ARG A 332 24.50 9.63 25.53
CA ARG A 332 23.30 10.37 25.96
C ARG A 332 22.19 9.42 26.43
N ARG A 333 21.99 8.27 25.80
CA ARG A 333 21.10 7.21 26.26
C ARG A 333 21.51 6.71 27.65
N ASP A 334 22.79 6.43 27.86
CA ASP A 334 23.31 5.90 29.11
C ASP A 334 23.17 6.88 30.27
N LEU A 335 23.26 8.20 29.98
CA LEU A 335 22.93 9.23 30.96
C LEU A 335 21.44 9.16 31.39
N VAL A 336 20.52 8.96 30.44
CA VAL A 336 19.08 8.82 30.74
C VAL A 336 18.83 7.54 31.55
N LEU A 337 19.44 6.43 31.19
CA LEU A 337 19.35 5.16 31.93
C LEU A 337 19.88 5.30 33.36
N ARG A 338 20.97 6.03 33.55
CA ARG A 338 21.53 6.31 34.87
C ARG A 338 20.54 7.13 35.72
N LEU A 339 19.93 8.16 35.17
CA LEU A 339 18.94 8.96 35.89
C LEU A 339 17.73 8.13 36.31
N LEU A 340 17.25 7.21 35.46
CA LEU A 340 16.20 6.25 35.81
C LEU A 340 16.62 5.31 36.95
N MET A 341 17.86 4.86 36.96
CA MET A 341 18.38 4.03 38.05
C MET A 341 18.52 4.83 39.36
N GLU A 342 19.08 6.04 39.30
CA GLU A 342 19.24 6.93 40.46
C GLU A 342 17.90 7.36 41.08
N SER A 343 16.84 7.44 40.29
CA SER A 343 15.47 7.71 40.78
C SER A 343 14.73 6.48 41.30
N GLY A 344 15.33 5.28 41.20
CA GLY A 344 14.71 4.02 41.63
C GLY A 344 13.73 3.38 40.63
N GLU A 345 13.59 3.97 39.42
CA GLU A 345 12.72 3.43 38.37
C GLU A 345 13.34 2.20 37.66
N LEU A 346 14.66 2.05 37.72
CA LEU A 346 15.37 0.86 37.26
C LEU A 346 16.20 0.27 38.39
N THR A 347 16.20 -1.05 38.51
CA THR A 347 17.17 -1.76 39.36
C THR A 347 18.56 -1.72 38.72
N THR A 348 19.61 -1.90 39.54
CA THR A 348 20.98 -1.97 39.02
C THR A 348 21.17 -3.06 37.98
N ALA A 349 20.45 -4.19 38.11
CA ALA A 349 20.49 -5.29 37.14
C ALA A 349 19.88 -4.88 35.78
N GLN A 350 18.70 -4.26 35.81
CA GLN A 350 18.03 -3.73 34.58
C GLN A 350 18.87 -2.66 33.90
N TYR A 351 19.47 -1.75 34.67
CA TYR A 351 20.39 -0.73 34.16
C TYR A 351 21.58 -1.35 33.42
N LYS A 352 22.26 -2.33 34.00
CA LYS A 352 23.41 -3.02 33.36
C LYS A 352 23.00 -3.66 32.03
N VAL A 353 21.90 -4.42 32.03
CA VAL A 353 21.36 -5.04 30.79
C VAL A 353 21.03 -3.99 29.74
N ALA A 354 20.41 -2.87 30.13
CA ALA A 354 20.02 -1.82 29.19
C ALA A 354 21.23 -1.09 28.58
N VAL A 355 22.26 -0.81 29.36
CA VAL A 355 23.50 -0.16 28.87
C VAL A 355 24.26 -1.06 27.90
N GLU A 356 24.35 -2.36 28.18
CA GLU A 356 25.04 -3.34 27.33
C GLU A 356 24.22 -3.65 26.04
N SER A 357 22.93 -3.35 26.03
CA SER A 357 22.06 -3.64 24.89
C SER A 357 22.36 -2.71 23.70
N PRO A 358 22.47 -3.25 22.46
CA PRO A 358 22.57 -2.44 21.26
C PRO A 358 21.24 -1.69 21.03
N LEU A 359 21.27 -0.54 20.35
CA LEU A 359 20.05 0.21 20.03
C LEU A 359 19.10 -0.54 19.11
N GLY A 360 19.60 -1.48 18.30
CA GLY A 360 18.75 -2.25 17.39
C GLY A 360 18.03 -1.37 16.37
N LEU A 361 18.75 -0.40 15.77
CA LEU A 361 18.22 0.53 14.78
C LEU A 361 17.78 -0.19 13.52
N ARG A 362 16.71 0.29 12.91
CA ARG A 362 16.35 -0.14 11.57
C ARG A 362 17.35 0.40 10.52
N ASN A 363 17.30 -0.18 9.32
CA ASN A 363 18.14 0.30 8.22
C ASN A 363 17.70 1.72 7.81
N ALA A 364 18.61 2.70 7.93
CA ALA A 364 18.38 4.10 7.58
C ALA A 364 17.95 4.32 6.12
N ASN A 365 18.33 3.42 5.21
CA ASN A 365 18.00 3.52 3.79
C ASN A 365 16.59 3.04 3.44
N LYS A 366 15.91 2.31 4.35
CA LYS A 366 14.50 1.94 4.17
C LYS A 366 13.61 3.08 4.71
N PRO A 367 12.71 3.68 3.90
CA PRO A 367 11.79 4.69 4.39
C PRO A 367 10.83 4.10 5.43
N VAL A 368 10.30 4.92 6.35
CA VAL A 368 9.30 4.48 7.33
C VAL A 368 8.02 4.04 6.63
N HIS A 369 7.64 4.77 5.59
CA HIS A 369 6.49 4.48 4.75
C HIS A 369 6.95 4.24 3.32
N GLN A 370 6.45 3.17 2.74
CA GLN A 370 6.67 2.89 1.33
C GLN A 370 5.91 3.93 0.51
N LYS A 371 6.63 4.72 -0.31
CA LYS A 371 5.97 5.66 -1.21
C LYS A 371 5.32 4.90 -2.36
N LEU A 372 4.00 4.83 -2.36
CA LEU A 372 3.19 4.14 -3.37
C LEU A 372 2.22 5.12 -4.05
N PRO A 373 2.69 6.25 -4.63
CA PRO A 373 1.80 7.30 -5.13
C PRO A 373 0.84 6.78 -6.22
N ALA A 374 1.31 5.88 -7.07
CA ALA A 374 0.48 5.25 -8.10
C ALA A 374 -0.72 4.49 -7.52
N PHE A 375 -0.52 3.73 -6.44
CA PHE A 375 -1.58 2.99 -5.77
C PHE A 375 -2.49 3.90 -4.95
N TYR A 376 -1.92 4.86 -4.19
CA TYR A 376 -2.70 5.78 -3.37
C TYR A 376 -3.61 6.70 -4.18
N ALA A 377 -3.19 7.11 -5.38
CA ALA A 377 -4.07 7.87 -6.28
C ALA A 377 -5.34 7.10 -6.60
N LEU A 378 -5.24 5.80 -6.86
CA LEU A 378 -6.38 4.94 -7.15
C LEU A 378 -7.23 4.66 -5.90
N VAL A 379 -6.62 4.45 -4.73
CA VAL A 379 -7.33 4.35 -3.45
C VAL A 379 -8.15 5.60 -3.18
N LYS A 380 -7.53 6.78 -3.35
CA LYS A 380 -8.21 8.07 -3.14
C LYS A 380 -9.39 8.23 -4.11
N GLN A 381 -9.19 7.91 -5.38
CA GLN A 381 -10.25 7.94 -6.38
C GLN A 381 -11.42 7.02 -5.97
N GLU A 382 -11.14 5.78 -5.61
CA GLU A 382 -12.16 4.79 -5.24
C GLU A 382 -12.92 5.19 -3.97
N VAL A 383 -12.22 5.72 -2.94
CA VAL A 383 -12.86 6.23 -1.72
C VAL A 383 -13.75 7.44 -2.04
N ASN A 384 -13.28 8.37 -2.87
CA ASN A 384 -14.06 9.54 -3.27
C ASN A 384 -15.30 9.15 -4.09
N GLU A 385 -15.18 8.17 -5.00
CA GLU A 385 -16.32 7.66 -5.78
C GLU A 385 -17.40 7.02 -4.88
N ARG A 386 -16.99 6.34 -3.79
CA ARG A 386 -17.91 5.62 -2.89
C ARG A 386 -18.52 6.48 -1.82
N TYR A 387 -17.75 7.40 -1.23
CA TYR A 387 -18.11 8.09 0.02
C TYR A 387 -18.05 9.63 -0.10
N GLY A 388 -17.55 10.16 -1.22
CA GLY A 388 -17.33 11.59 -1.43
C GLY A 388 -16.04 12.12 -0.79
N ASP A 389 -15.62 13.32 -1.25
CA ASP A 389 -14.35 13.96 -0.85
C ASP A 389 -14.27 14.35 0.63
N ALA A 390 -15.42 14.46 1.31
CA ALA A 390 -15.49 14.86 2.70
C ALA A 390 -14.92 13.80 3.66
N LEU A 391 -15.00 12.50 3.31
CA LEU A 391 -14.55 11.42 4.19
C LEU A 391 -13.04 11.50 4.48
N LEU A 392 -12.22 11.72 3.46
CA LEU A 392 -10.77 11.79 3.62
C LEU A 392 -10.30 13.00 4.44
N LYS A 393 -11.18 13.98 4.67
CA LYS A 393 -10.94 15.14 5.52
C LYS A 393 -11.36 14.92 6.98
N GLN A 394 -12.06 13.81 7.26
CA GLN A 394 -12.44 13.46 8.62
C GLN A 394 -11.23 12.87 9.36
N SER A 395 -11.13 13.19 10.64
CA SER A 395 -10.08 12.69 11.51
C SER A 395 -10.28 11.20 11.81
N GLY A 396 -9.19 10.42 11.83
CA GLY A 396 -9.21 9.04 12.35
C GLY A 396 -9.76 7.97 11.41
N VAL A 397 -10.11 8.30 10.17
CA VAL A 397 -10.58 7.33 9.17
C VAL A 397 -9.51 6.28 8.89
N LYS A 398 -9.91 5.01 8.84
CA LYS A 398 -9.03 3.89 8.53
C LYS A 398 -9.48 3.20 7.23
N ILE A 399 -8.58 3.13 6.27
CA ILE A 399 -8.83 2.55 4.94
C ILE A 399 -8.03 1.26 4.82
N TYR A 400 -8.72 0.15 4.74
CA TYR A 400 -8.13 -1.17 4.50
C TYR A 400 -8.13 -1.44 3.02
N THR A 401 -6.94 -1.72 2.47
CA THR A 401 -6.76 -1.91 1.03
C THR A 401 -6.52 -3.37 0.67
N THR A 402 -6.50 -3.62 -0.63
CA THR A 402 -6.16 -4.93 -1.21
C THR A 402 -4.67 -5.12 -1.41
N LEU A 403 -3.84 -4.09 -1.17
CA LEU A 403 -2.40 -4.17 -1.43
C LEU A 403 -1.77 -5.32 -0.63
N ASP A 404 -1.04 -6.16 -1.33
CA ASP A 404 -0.17 -7.17 -0.74
C ASP A 404 1.27 -6.62 -0.68
N PRO A 405 1.80 -6.29 0.51
CA PRO A 405 3.13 -5.69 0.61
C PRO A 405 4.24 -6.56 0.01
N MET A 406 4.08 -7.89 0.09
CA MET A 406 5.05 -8.84 -0.48
C MET A 406 4.97 -8.86 -2.02
N ALA A 407 3.77 -8.75 -2.60
CA ALA A 407 3.60 -8.65 -4.04
C ALA A 407 4.15 -7.31 -4.57
N GLN A 408 3.93 -6.23 -3.84
CA GLN A 408 4.45 -4.90 -4.19
C GLN A 408 5.98 -4.87 -4.15
N GLU A 409 6.60 -5.38 -3.08
CA GLU A 409 8.06 -5.47 -2.98
C GLU A 409 8.65 -6.33 -4.11
N ALA A 410 8.04 -7.48 -4.41
CA ALA A 410 8.45 -8.34 -5.52
C ALA A 410 8.35 -7.64 -6.88
N ALA A 411 7.28 -6.87 -7.11
CA ALA A 411 7.09 -6.11 -8.35
C ALA A 411 8.15 -5.02 -8.51
N GLU A 412 8.45 -4.25 -7.47
CA GLU A 412 9.47 -3.19 -7.49
C GLU A 412 10.88 -3.75 -7.68
N ILE A 413 11.21 -4.86 -7.03
CA ILE A 413 12.50 -5.56 -7.21
C ILE A 413 12.60 -6.06 -8.65
N ALA A 414 11.56 -6.71 -9.18
CA ALA A 414 11.54 -7.23 -10.55
C ALA A 414 11.77 -6.13 -11.60
N VAL A 415 11.09 -4.99 -11.43
CA VAL A 415 11.26 -3.83 -12.29
C VAL A 415 12.70 -3.31 -12.20
N THR A 416 13.19 -3.06 -11.00
CA THR A 416 14.54 -2.52 -10.78
C THR A 416 15.62 -3.43 -11.34
N GLN A 417 15.52 -4.75 -11.15
CA GLN A 417 16.49 -5.72 -11.66
C GLN A 417 16.46 -5.80 -13.18
N THR A 418 15.25 -5.87 -13.77
CA THR A 418 15.09 -6.02 -15.22
C THR A 418 15.55 -4.78 -15.96
N PHE A 419 15.24 -3.58 -15.45
CA PHE A 419 15.64 -2.31 -16.07
C PHE A 419 17.13 -2.06 -16.03
N LYS A 420 17.90 -2.68 -15.12
CA LYS A 420 19.38 -2.65 -15.19
C LYS A 420 19.92 -3.17 -16.52
N SER A 421 19.21 -4.12 -17.16
CA SER A 421 19.59 -4.65 -18.49
C SER A 421 18.90 -3.90 -19.62
N LEU A 422 17.62 -3.56 -19.49
CA LEU A 422 16.86 -2.87 -20.52
C LEU A 422 17.37 -1.45 -20.79
N ASP A 423 17.70 -0.69 -19.73
CA ASP A 423 18.23 0.68 -19.84
C ASP A 423 19.61 0.78 -20.52
N LYS A 424 20.38 -0.32 -20.59
CA LYS A 424 21.65 -0.34 -21.35
C LYS A 424 21.43 -0.10 -22.84
N GLY A 425 20.29 -0.57 -23.38
CA GLY A 425 19.92 -0.36 -24.77
C GLY A 425 19.10 0.91 -25.01
N ASN A 426 18.30 1.33 -24.05
CA ASN A 426 17.39 2.47 -24.21
C ASN A 426 16.92 3.05 -22.87
N LYS A 427 17.57 4.12 -22.41
CA LYS A 427 17.25 4.81 -21.14
C LYS A 427 15.86 5.48 -21.10
N SER A 428 15.19 5.66 -22.26
CA SER A 428 13.85 6.26 -22.34
C SER A 428 12.74 5.26 -22.09
N LEU A 429 13.05 3.99 -21.85
CA LEU A 429 12.04 2.97 -21.54
C LEU A 429 11.35 3.27 -20.21
N GLN A 430 10.08 2.96 -20.17
CA GLN A 430 9.21 3.10 -19.02
C GLN A 430 8.34 1.84 -18.86
N ILE A 431 7.65 1.74 -17.72
CA ILE A 431 6.82 0.60 -17.36
C ILE A 431 5.50 1.04 -16.73
N GLY A 432 4.46 0.26 -16.99
CA GLY A 432 3.25 0.17 -16.19
C GLY A 432 2.98 -1.29 -15.86
N MET A 433 2.75 -1.61 -14.59
CA MET A 433 2.46 -2.97 -14.12
C MET A 433 1.33 -2.94 -13.10
N VAL A 434 0.37 -3.85 -13.26
CA VAL A 434 -0.70 -4.12 -12.29
C VAL A 434 -0.71 -5.61 -11.99
N VAL A 435 -0.77 -5.94 -10.72
CA VAL A 435 -0.95 -7.31 -10.22
C VAL A 435 -2.23 -7.36 -9.40
N THR A 436 -3.10 -8.32 -9.67
CA THR A 436 -4.34 -8.50 -8.91
C THR A 436 -4.35 -9.88 -8.23
N ASP A 437 -5.13 -10.00 -7.18
CA ASP A 437 -5.46 -11.29 -6.57
C ASP A 437 -6.52 -11.99 -7.42
N LYS A 438 -6.22 -13.23 -7.82
CA LYS A 438 -7.05 -14.01 -8.75
C LYS A 438 -8.50 -14.19 -8.27
N TYR A 439 -8.70 -14.37 -6.95
CA TYR A 439 -9.99 -14.74 -6.39
C TYR A 439 -10.85 -13.54 -5.99
N THR A 440 -10.20 -12.46 -5.58
CA THR A 440 -10.91 -11.27 -5.08
C THR A 440 -11.02 -10.15 -6.09
N GLY A 441 -10.14 -10.11 -7.10
CA GLY A 441 -10.00 -8.97 -8.01
C GLY A 441 -9.39 -7.75 -7.32
N GLY A 442 -8.84 -7.92 -6.12
CA GLY A 442 -8.13 -6.86 -5.41
C GLY A 442 -6.79 -6.54 -6.06
N ILE A 443 -6.46 -5.26 -6.23
CA ILE A 443 -5.15 -4.85 -6.75
C ILE A 443 -4.10 -5.08 -5.67
N ALA A 444 -3.30 -6.13 -5.87
CA ALA A 444 -2.27 -6.59 -4.94
C ALA A 444 -0.96 -5.82 -5.06
N ALA A 445 -0.62 -5.33 -6.27
CA ALA A 445 0.55 -4.48 -6.50
C ALA A 445 0.35 -3.59 -7.72
N MET A 446 0.99 -2.40 -7.69
CA MET A 446 0.97 -1.45 -8.80
C MET A 446 2.31 -0.73 -8.94
N VAL A 447 2.84 -0.70 -10.16
CA VAL A 447 4.05 0.06 -10.50
C VAL A 447 3.75 0.95 -11.70
N GLY A 448 3.83 2.27 -11.51
CA GLY A 448 3.52 3.28 -12.54
C GLY A 448 4.74 3.87 -13.24
N ASP A 449 5.95 3.55 -12.77
CA ASP A 449 7.23 4.04 -13.32
C ASP A 449 8.36 3.05 -13.01
N LYS A 450 9.43 3.07 -13.81
CA LYS A 450 10.63 2.25 -13.56
C LYS A 450 11.36 2.61 -12.26
N THR A 451 11.11 3.80 -11.73
CA THR A 451 11.67 4.28 -10.46
C THR A 451 10.65 4.08 -9.35
N PRO A 452 10.90 3.17 -8.40
CA PRO A 452 9.99 2.97 -7.27
C PRO A 452 9.72 4.27 -6.51
N GLY A 453 8.45 4.49 -6.14
CA GLY A 453 8.03 5.68 -5.39
C GLY A 453 8.02 6.98 -6.21
N PHE A 454 8.09 6.92 -7.54
CA PHE A 454 7.93 8.08 -8.42
C PHE A 454 6.52 8.66 -8.27
N ASP A 455 6.46 9.95 -7.95
CA ASP A 455 5.22 10.71 -7.80
C ASP A 455 4.99 11.58 -9.04
N GLY A 456 4.24 11.06 -10.00
CA GLY A 456 3.99 11.69 -11.28
C GLY A 456 3.12 10.81 -12.17
N TYR A 457 3.32 10.87 -13.48
CA TYR A 457 2.52 10.16 -14.47
C TYR A 457 2.49 8.65 -14.23
N ASN A 458 1.28 8.15 -13.90
CA ASN A 458 1.04 6.75 -13.55
C ASN A 458 0.73 5.91 -14.80
N ARG A 459 1.75 5.29 -15.38
CA ARG A 459 1.61 4.49 -16.61
C ARG A 459 0.79 3.21 -16.41
N ALA A 460 0.61 2.75 -15.20
CA ALA A 460 -0.26 1.61 -14.93
C ALA A 460 -1.75 1.92 -15.21
N VAL A 461 -2.14 3.19 -15.13
CA VAL A 461 -3.54 3.66 -15.23
C VAL A 461 -3.75 4.59 -16.42
N GLU A 462 -2.84 5.53 -16.64
CA GLU A 462 -3.08 6.68 -17.50
C GLU A 462 -2.70 6.47 -18.96
N ILE A 463 -1.77 5.56 -19.28
CA ILE A 463 -1.41 5.32 -20.69
C ILE A 463 -2.58 4.76 -21.48
N ARG A 464 -2.59 5.10 -22.77
CA ARG A 464 -3.49 4.51 -23.76
C ARG A 464 -2.63 4.06 -24.95
N ARG A 465 -2.29 2.77 -25.00
CA ARG A 465 -1.41 2.16 -25.99
C ARG A 465 -2.06 0.95 -26.64
N PRO A 466 -1.81 0.68 -27.94
CA PRO A 466 -2.30 -0.53 -28.59
C PRO A 466 -1.85 -1.77 -27.83
N ILE A 467 -2.82 -2.61 -27.42
CA ILE A 467 -2.54 -3.82 -26.62
C ILE A 467 -1.99 -4.99 -27.47
N GLY A 468 -2.07 -4.87 -28.80
CA GLY A 468 -1.57 -5.90 -29.69
C GLY A 468 -2.22 -7.26 -29.44
N SER A 469 -1.45 -8.31 -29.56
CA SER A 469 -1.95 -9.68 -29.47
C SER A 469 -2.56 -10.09 -28.11
N LEU A 470 -2.63 -9.17 -27.12
CA LEU A 470 -3.35 -9.46 -25.87
C LEU A 470 -4.87 -9.54 -26.06
N ILE A 471 -5.41 -9.02 -27.18
CA ILE A 471 -6.82 -9.15 -27.55
C ILE A 471 -7.20 -10.62 -27.93
N LYS A 472 -6.26 -11.39 -28.46
CA LYS A 472 -6.54 -12.68 -29.09
C LYS A 472 -7.29 -13.67 -28.20
N PRO A 473 -6.97 -13.87 -26.90
CA PRO A 473 -7.76 -14.77 -26.04
C PRO A 473 -9.26 -14.50 -26.08
N PHE A 474 -9.70 -13.25 -26.25
CA PHE A 474 -11.12 -12.88 -26.34
C PHE A 474 -11.74 -13.22 -27.69
N VAL A 475 -10.99 -13.10 -28.80
CA VAL A 475 -11.41 -13.61 -30.10
C VAL A 475 -11.66 -15.12 -30.04
N TYR A 476 -10.75 -15.85 -29.37
CA TYR A 476 -10.86 -17.30 -29.20
C TYR A 476 -11.96 -17.69 -28.22
N ALA A 477 -12.19 -16.90 -27.15
CA ALA A 477 -13.33 -17.11 -26.26
C ALA A 477 -14.67 -16.98 -26.99
N THR A 478 -14.78 -15.98 -27.88
CA THR A 478 -15.98 -15.81 -28.72
C THR A 478 -16.18 -17.00 -29.66
N ALA A 479 -15.09 -17.49 -30.26
CA ALA A 479 -15.14 -18.63 -31.17
C ALA A 479 -15.46 -19.96 -30.49
N LEU A 480 -15.02 -20.14 -29.25
CA LEU A 480 -15.22 -21.38 -28.46
C LEU A 480 -16.47 -21.30 -27.56
N ALA A 481 -17.35 -20.33 -27.78
CA ALA A 481 -18.59 -20.19 -27.02
C ALA A 481 -19.52 -21.42 -27.20
N PRO A 482 -20.45 -21.68 -26.29
CA PRO A 482 -21.42 -22.74 -26.43
C PRO A 482 -22.20 -22.62 -27.76
N ASN A 483 -22.51 -23.74 -28.38
CA ASN A 483 -23.16 -23.83 -29.70
C ASN A 483 -22.34 -23.32 -30.91
N SER A 484 -21.07 -23.02 -30.70
CA SER A 484 -20.15 -22.75 -31.80
C SER A 484 -19.75 -24.04 -32.54
N GLN A 485 -19.39 -23.86 -33.79
CA GLN A 485 -18.82 -24.97 -34.59
C GLN A 485 -17.31 -25.17 -34.36
N PHE A 486 -16.65 -24.29 -33.63
CA PHE A 486 -15.21 -24.32 -33.47
C PHE A 486 -14.78 -25.13 -32.24
N THR A 487 -13.68 -25.88 -32.41
CA THR A 487 -12.95 -26.57 -31.37
C THR A 487 -11.49 -26.11 -31.36
N LEU A 488 -10.70 -26.53 -30.40
CA LEU A 488 -9.25 -26.24 -30.37
C LEU A 488 -8.50 -26.87 -31.56
N ALA A 489 -9.04 -27.93 -32.15
CA ALA A 489 -8.49 -28.58 -33.33
C ALA A 489 -8.94 -27.98 -34.67
N SER A 490 -9.99 -27.14 -34.66
CA SER A 490 -10.56 -26.60 -35.88
C SER A 490 -9.53 -25.94 -36.78
N PRO A 491 -9.49 -26.30 -38.08
CA PRO A 491 -8.56 -25.74 -39.04
C PRO A 491 -8.90 -24.28 -39.36
N LEU A 492 -7.92 -23.41 -39.30
CA LEU A 492 -8.01 -21.99 -39.66
C LEU A 492 -7.15 -21.71 -40.88
N LYS A 493 -7.66 -20.93 -41.84
CA LYS A 493 -6.92 -20.51 -43.02
C LYS A 493 -5.79 -19.56 -42.67
N ASP A 494 -4.57 -19.90 -43.07
CA ASP A 494 -3.37 -19.04 -42.94
C ASP A 494 -2.82 -18.75 -44.34
N GLN A 495 -3.54 -17.93 -45.08
CA GLN A 495 -3.24 -17.53 -46.48
C GLN A 495 -3.40 -16.00 -46.58
N PRO A 496 -2.70 -15.34 -47.52
CA PRO A 496 -2.84 -13.90 -47.72
C PRO A 496 -4.29 -13.48 -47.90
N ILE A 497 -4.73 -12.47 -47.14
CA ILE A 497 -6.06 -11.88 -47.27
C ILE A 497 -5.94 -10.37 -47.42
N THR A 498 -6.89 -9.78 -48.11
CA THR A 498 -7.04 -8.33 -48.27
C THR A 498 -8.49 -7.95 -47.97
N LEU A 499 -8.65 -7.12 -46.97
CA LEU A 499 -9.95 -6.62 -46.55
C LEU A 499 -10.12 -5.18 -47.06
N LYS A 500 -11.34 -4.79 -47.46
CA LYS A 500 -11.68 -3.44 -47.85
C LYS A 500 -12.69 -2.88 -46.86
N ASN A 501 -12.48 -1.64 -46.45
CA ASN A 501 -13.49 -0.93 -45.69
C ASN A 501 -14.53 -0.25 -46.64
N GLU A 502 -15.58 0.34 -46.06
CA GLU A 502 -16.63 1.01 -46.82
C GLU A 502 -16.12 2.17 -47.70
N GLN A 503 -14.99 2.79 -47.32
CA GLN A 503 -14.33 3.85 -48.08
C GLN A 503 -13.37 3.34 -49.15
N GLY A 504 -13.32 2.01 -49.39
CA GLY A 504 -12.46 1.37 -50.38
C GLY A 504 -10.98 1.22 -49.98
N LYS A 505 -10.59 1.65 -48.76
CA LYS A 505 -9.23 1.48 -48.24
C LYS A 505 -8.96 -0.01 -47.92
N THR A 506 -7.86 -0.52 -48.45
CA THR A 506 -7.48 -1.92 -48.29
C THR A 506 -6.56 -2.11 -47.09
N TRP A 507 -6.71 -3.25 -46.40
CA TRP A 507 -5.83 -3.70 -45.34
C TRP A 507 -5.50 -5.18 -45.52
N SER A 508 -4.19 -5.51 -45.57
CA SER A 508 -3.67 -6.87 -45.75
C SER A 508 -2.83 -7.25 -44.51
N PRO A 509 -3.42 -7.92 -43.52
CA PRO A 509 -2.69 -8.38 -42.35
C PRO A 509 -1.64 -9.44 -42.74
N GLN A 510 -0.51 -9.40 -42.03
CA GLN A 510 0.58 -10.38 -42.22
C GLN A 510 0.92 -11.05 -40.88
N ASN A 511 1.38 -12.30 -40.95
CA ASN A 511 2.00 -12.94 -39.79
C ASN A 511 3.31 -12.22 -39.43
N PHE A 512 3.78 -12.39 -38.20
CA PHE A 512 5.00 -11.74 -37.71
C PHE A 512 6.24 -12.09 -38.55
N ASP A 513 6.37 -13.38 -38.93
CA ASP A 513 7.46 -13.92 -39.76
C ASP A 513 7.25 -13.71 -41.25
N LYS A 514 6.13 -13.06 -41.65
CA LYS A 514 5.72 -12.85 -43.04
C LYS A 514 5.53 -14.12 -43.86
N THR A 515 5.38 -15.26 -43.19
CA THR A 515 5.13 -16.58 -43.85
C THR A 515 3.68 -17.02 -43.64
N PHE A 516 3.23 -17.93 -44.50
CA PHE A 516 1.88 -18.50 -44.46
C PHE A 516 2.00 -20.03 -44.50
N SER A 517 1.27 -20.69 -43.63
CA SER A 517 1.28 -22.16 -43.47
C SER A 517 0.14 -22.86 -44.22
N GLY A 518 -0.69 -22.10 -44.96
CA GLY A 518 -1.88 -22.63 -45.63
C GLY A 518 -3.05 -22.87 -44.67
N GLN A 519 -2.86 -23.77 -43.72
CA GLN A 519 -3.86 -24.11 -42.68
C GLN A 519 -3.17 -24.50 -41.39
N VAL A 520 -3.76 -24.08 -40.26
CA VAL A 520 -3.26 -24.38 -38.91
C VAL A 520 -4.43 -24.64 -37.97
N SER A 521 -4.22 -25.46 -36.92
CA SER A 521 -5.26 -25.60 -35.89
C SER A 521 -5.47 -24.29 -35.09
N LEU A 522 -6.68 -24.11 -34.61
CA LEU A 522 -7.06 -22.97 -33.73
C LEU A 522 -6.09 -22.87 -32.53
N LEU A 523 -5.78 -23.97 -31.86
CA LEU A 523 -4.79 -24.03 -30.80
C LEU A 523 -3.41 -23.54 -31.24
N THR A 524 -2.93 -23.99 -32.40
CA THR A 524 -1.62 -23.61 -32.95
C THR A 524 -1.58 -22.12 -33.29
N ALA A 525 -2.66 -21.56 -33.83
CA ALA A 525 -2.76 -20.16 -34.17
C ALA A 525 -2.69 -19.25 -32.93
N LEU A 526 -3.35 -19.60 -31.82
CA LEU A 526 -3.23 -18.87 -30.56
C LEU A 526 -1.86 -19.07 -29.91
N LYS A 527 -1.38 -20.30 -29.84
CA LYS A 527 -0.09 -20.68 -29.24
C LYS A 527 1.08 -19.93 -29.89
N LYS A 528 1.11 -19.86 -31.22
CA LYS A 528 2.11 -19.09 -31.98
C LYS A 528 1.76 -17.62 -32.20
N SER A 529 0.58 -17.18 -31.71
CA SER A 529 0.11 -15.79 -31.86
C SER A 529 0.01 -15.35 -33.33
N MET A 530 -0.43 -16.21 -34.24
CA MET A 530 -0.53 -15.93 -35.66
C MET A 530 -1.61 -14.86 -35.93
N ASN A 531 -1.37 -13.97 -36.88
CA ASN A 531 -2.27 -12.83 -37.14
C ASN A 531 -3.38 -13.21 -38.14
N VAL A 532 -3.00 -13.81 -39.28
CA VAL A 532 -3.96 -14.05 -40.35
C VAL A 532 -5.03 -15.08 -39.95
N PRO A 533 -4.70 -16.22 -39.33
CA PRO A 533 -5.72 -17.15 -38.83
C PRO A 533 -6.64 -16.49 -37.77
N THR A 534 -6.11 -15.62 -36.91
CA THR A 534 -6.94 -14.91 -35.93
C THR A 534 -7.90 -13.94 -36.56
N VAL A 535 -7.49 -13.19 -37.60
CA VAL A 535 -8.38 -12.29 -38.33
C VAL A 535 -9.48 -13.10 -39.05
N ASN A 536 -9.13 -14.19 -39.73
CA ASN A 536 -10.11 -15.08 -40.37
C ASN A 536 -11.14 -15.62 -39.35
N LEU A 537 -10.67 -16.07 -38.17
CA LEU A 537 -11.54 -16.52 -37.08
C LEU A 537 -12.46 -15.41 -36.57
N GLY A 538 -11.90 -14.23 -36.27
CA GLY A 538 -12.68 -13.09 -35.74
C GLY A 538 -13.73 -12.58 -36.73
N ILE A 539 -13.44 -12.63 -38.04
CA ILE A 539 -14.44 -12.30 -39.07
C ILE A 539 -15.52 -13.40 -39.13
N ALA A 540 -15.15 -14.67 -39.04
CA ALA A 540 -16.11 -15.76 -39.08
C ALA A 540 -17.08 -15.77 -37.89
N VAL A 541 -16.65 -15.33 -36.71
CA VAL A 541 -17.50 -15.27 -35.51
C VAL A 541 -18.21 -13.92 -35.36
N GLY A 542 -17.83 -12.90 -36.14
CA GLY A 542 -18.34 -11.51 -36.06
C GLY A 542 -17.47 -10.63 -35.16
N VAL A 543 -17.05 -9.48 -35.69
CA VAL A 543 -16.25 -8.50 -34.95
C VAL A 543 -17.05 -7.92 -33.79
N ASP A 544 -18.34 -7.66 -33.99
CA ASP A 544 -19.32 -7.21 -32.99
C ASP A 544 -19.45 -8.19 -31.81
N ALA A 545 -19.45 -9.49 -32.09
CA ALA A 545 -19.47 -10.53 -31.05
C ALA A 545 -18.18 -10.51 -30.21
N VAL A 546 -17.02 -10.27 -30.84
CA VAL A 546 -15.74 -10.10 -30.12
C VAL A 546 -15.76 -8.84 -29.26
N VAL A 547 -16.29 -7.71 -29.78
CA VAL A 547 -16.49 -6.47 -29.03
C VAL A 547 -17.35 -6.75 -27.80
N THR A 548 -18.47 -7.44 -27.98
CA THR A 548 -19.38 -7.80 -26.89
C THR A 548 -18.70 -8.67 -25.82
N THR A 549 -17.92 -9.65 -26.23
CA THR A 549 -17.15 -10.54 -25.31
C THR A 549 -16.15 -9.71 -24.50
N LEU A 550 -15.41 -8.81 -25.15
CA LEU A 550 -14.42 -7.96 -24.48
C LEU A 550 -15.08 -6.98 -23.52
N ALA A 551 -16.17 -6.33 -23.92
CA ALA A 551 -16.93 -5.41 -23.07
C ALA A 551 -17.50 -6.09 -21.82
N LYS A 552 -18.13 -7.28 -21.98
CA LYS A 552 -18.60 -8.10 -20.87
C LYS A 552 -17.46 -8.54 -19.93
N SER A 553 -16.26 -8.71 -20.47
CA SER A 553 -15.06 -9.05 -19.67
C SER A 553 -14.50 -7.84 -18.88
N GLY A 554 -15.10 -6.64 -19.03
CA GLY A 554 -14.74 -5.45 -18.25
C GLY A 554 -13.92 -4.40 -19.01
N TRP A 555 -13.87 -4.46 -20.32
CA TRP A 555 -13.25 -3.40 -21.11
C TRP A 555 -14.15 -2.16 -21.11
N SER A 556 -13.66 -1.04 -20.60
CA SER A 556 -14.46 0.18 -20.34
C SER A 556 -14.34 1.28 -21.39
N GLU A 557 -13.37 1.20 -22.30
CA GLU A 557 -13.17 2.22 -23.34
C GLU A 557 -13.96 1.89 -24.60
N PRO A 558 -14.36 2.90 -25.38
CA PRO A 558 -15.04 2.68 -26.66
C PRO A 558 -14.21 1.83 -27.62
N LEU A 559 -14.84 0.89 -28.28
CA LEU A 559 -14.24 0.01 -29.26
C LEU A 559 -14.77 0.31 -30.67
N ASN A 560 -13.86 0.38 -31.63
CA ASN A 560 -14.19 0.46 -33.04
C ASN A 560 -14.29 -0.94 -33.63
N GLU A 561 -15.36 -1.25 -34.32
CA GLU A 561 -15.64 -2.55 -34.95
C GLU A 561 -14.87 -2.76 -36.26
N TYR A 562 -13.62 -2.28 -36.34
CA TYR A 562 -12.76 -2.55 -37.49
C TYR A 562 -12.03 -3.88 -37.35
N PRO A 563 -11.82 -4.66 -38.43
CA PRO A 563 -11.09 -5.93 -38.38
C PRO A 563 -9.70 -5.82 -37.75
N SER A 564 -9.05 -4.65 -37.79
CA SER A 564 -7.74 -4.44 -37.15
C SER A 564 -7.76 -4.56 -35.62
N MET A 565 -8.93 -4.39 -34.98
CA MET A 565 -9.07 -4.62 -33.55
C MET A 565 -8.77 -6.07 -33.16
N LEU A 566 -9.05 -7.04 -34.03
CA LEU A 566 -8.76 -8.46 -33.81
C LEU A 566 -7.27 -8.74 -33.59
N LEU A 567 -6.41 -7.80 -33.99
CA LEU A 567 -4.96 -7.82 -33.74
C LEU A 567 -4.52 -6.86 -32.66
N GLY A 568 -5.48 -6.23 -31.93
CA GLY A 568 -5.22 -5.35 -30.80
C GLY A 568 -4.87 -3.91 -31.17
N ALA A 569 -5.36 -3.42 -32.32
CA ALA A 569 -5.41 -2.00 -32.61
C ALA A 569 -6.44 -1.29 -31.71
N VAL A 570 -6.37 -1.58 -30.42
CA VAL A 570 -7.25 -1.09 -29.33
C VAL A 570 -6.34 -0.54 -28.24
N ASN A 571 -6.58 0.72 -27.87
CA ASN A 571 -5.75 1.39 -26.88
C ASN A 571 -6.21 1.08 -25.45
N GLY A 572 -5.30 0.64 -24.61
CA GLY A 572 -5.58 0.33 -23.20
C GLY A 572 -4.41 0.66 -22.27
N SER A 573 -4.69 0.57 -20.99
CA SER A 573 -3.69 0.65 -19.90
C SER A 573 -3.44 -0.72 -19.28
N PRO A 574 -2.35 -0.91 -18.53
CA PRO A 574 -2.14 -2.12 -17.74
C PRO A 574 -3.32 -2.45 -16.81
N LEU A 575 -3.96 -1.46 -16.21
CA LEU A 575 -5.15 -1.66 -15.37
C LEU A 575 -6.33 -2.24 -16.17
N MET A 576 -6.58 -1.73 -17.37
CA MET A 576 -7.66 -2.25 -18.24
C MET A 576 -7.36 -3.66 -18.71
N VAL A 577 -6.10 -3.94 -19.09
CA VAL A 577 -5.67 -5.30 -19.46
C VAL A 577 -5.78 -6.23 -18.25
N ALA A 578 -5.36 -5.81 -17.05
CA ALA A 578 -5.53 -6.60 -15.83
C ALA A 578 -7.00 -6.92 -15.56
N GLN A 579 -7.92 -5.95 -15.78
CA GLN A 579 -9.36 -6.15 -15.61
C GLN A 579 -9.90 -7.27 -16.48
N VAL A 580 -9.60 -7.27 -17.78
CA VAL A 580 -10.14 -8.30 -18.68
C VAL A 580 -9.45 -9.66 -18.50
N TYR A 581 -8.15 -9.67 -18.16
CA TYR A 581 -7.44 -10.92 -17.85
C TYR A 581 -7.83 -11.50 -16.48
N GLN A 582 -8.27 -10.66 -15.55
CA GLN A 582 -8.89 -11.12 -14.31
C GLN A 582 -10.14 -11.95 -14.57
N THR A 583 -10.96 -11.56 -15.56
CA THR A 583 -12.13 -12.34 -15.97
C THR A 583 -11.74 -13.71 -16.52
N LEU A 584 -10.70 -13.79 -17.36
CA LEU A 584 -10.17 -15.07 -17.85
C LEU A 584 -9.55 -15.93 -16.73
N ALA A 585 -8.95 -15.32 -15.71
CA ALA A 585 -8.35 -16.06 -14.60
C ALA A 585 -9.41 -16.57 -13.59
N ASP A 586 -10.57 -15.90 -13.48
CA ASP A 586 -11.66 -16.23 -12.54
C ASP A 586 -12.79 -17.00 -13.23
N SER A 587 -12.44 -18.00 -14.02
CA SER A 587 -13.39 -18.88 -14.71
C SER A 587 -14.43 -18.14 -15.58
N GLY A 588 -14.00 -17.08 -16.25
CA GLY A 588 -14.83 -16.26 -17.12
C GLY A 588 -15.77 -15.32 -16.41
N ALA A 589 -15.64 -15.14 -15.11
CA ALA A 589 -16.50 -14.26 -14.33
C ALA A 589 -15.88 -12.86 -14.17
N TYR A 590 -16.60 -11.87 -14.63
CA TYR A 590 -16.26 -10.45 -14.45
C TYR A 590 -16.53 -10.00 -13.01
N ARG A 591 -15.59 -9.24 -12.46
CA ARG A 591 -15.70 -8.47 -11.24
C ARG A 591 -14.88 -7.21 -11.40
N LYS A 592 -15.43 -6.04 -11.07
CA LYS A 592 -14.66 -4.77 -11.10
C LYS A 592 -13.49 -4.89 -10.12
N LEU A 593 -12.29 -4.54 -10.59
CA LEU A 593 -11.10 -4.46 -9.74
C LEU A 593 -11.28 -3.41 -8.65
N THR A 594 -10.71 -3.64 -7.49
CA THR A 594 -10.83 -2.76 -6.33
C THR A 594 -9.48 -2.59 -5.62
N THR A 595 -9.30 -1.45 -5.00
CA THR A 595 -8.17 -1.17 -4.10
C THR A 595 -8.57 -1.17 -2.63
N VAL A 596 -9.89 -1.10 -2.33
CA VAL A 596 -10.41 -0.92 -0.97
C VAL A 596 -11.26 -2.12 -0.56
N THR A 597 -10.92 -2.72 0.58
CA THR A 597 -11.68 -3.82 1.19
C THR A 597 -12.66 -3.35 2.24
N ALA A 598 -12.29 -2.35 3.03
CA ALA A 598 -13.14 -1.77 4.06
C ALA A 598 -12.68 -0.35 4.42
N VAL A 599 -13.61 0.43 4.96
CA VAL A 599 -13.34 1.75 5.54
C VAL A 599 -14.01 1.82 6.91
N LEU A 600 -13.28 2.27 7.92
CA LEU A 600 -13.81 2.55 9.25
C LEU A 600 -13.80 4.07 9.47
N ASP A 601 -14.84 4.58 10.11
CA ASP A 601 -14.94 5.99 10.52
C ASP A 601 -14.07 6.31 11.76
N SER A 602 -14.21 7.52 12.29
CA SER A 602 -13.52 7.98 13.50
C SER A 602 -13.83 7.14 14.75
N ASP A 603 -15.01 6.55 14.81
CA ASP A 603 -15.48 5.74 15.93
C ASP A 603 -15.21 4.24 15.71
N ASN A 604 -14.38 3.92 14.71
CA ASN A 604 -14.03 2.57 14.29
C ASN A 604 -15.23 1.74 13.78
N GLN A 605 -16.31 2.39 13.36
CA GLN A 605 -17.46 1.69 12.80
C GLN A 605 -17.25 1.46 11.30
N PRO A 606 -17.57 0.27 10.78
CA PRO A 606 -17.41 -0.02 9.38
C PRO A 606 -18.43 0.74 8.53
N LEU A 607 -17.97 1.47 7.54
CA LEU A 607 -18.81 2.09 6.54
C LEU A 607 -19.29 1.05 5.51
N PRO A 608 -20.51 1.18 4.97
CA PRO A 608 -21.02 0.24 3.98
C PRO A 608 -20.11 0.16 2.75
N VAL A 609 -19.64 -1.03 2.39
CA VAL A 609 -18.88 -1.28 1.16
C VAL A 609 -19.77 -2.02 0.17
N THR A 610 -20.15 -1.36 -0.91
CA THR A 610 -20.83 -2.02 -2.02
C THR A 610 -19.80 -2.86 -2.78
N ARG A 611 -19.82 -4.17 -2.60
CA ARG A 611 -19.02 -5.08 -3.42
C ARG A 611 -19.67 -5.22 -4.78
N SER A 612 -18.89 -5.08 -5.86
CA SER A 612 -19.39 -5.37 -7.21
C SER A 612 -19.85 -6.82 -7.29
N ALA A 613 -21.05 -7.03 -7.83
CA ALA A 613 -21.54 -8.36 -8.10
C ALA A 613 -20.61 -9.06 -9.10
N LYS A 614 -20.52 -10.38 -8.97
CA LYS A 614 -19.79 -11.22 -9.91
C LYS A 614 -20.74 -11.56 -11.07
N GLU A 615 -20.37 -11.25 -12.29
CA GLU A 615 -21.17 -11.47 -13.49
C GLU A 615 -20.47 -12.44 -14.43
N GLN A 616 -21.18 -13.45 -14.96
CA GLN A 616 -20.59 -14.41 -15.88
C GLN A 616 -20.49 -13.78 -17.28
N ALA A 617 -19.28 -13.42 -17.69
CA ALA A 617 -18.98 -12.83 -19.00
C ALA A 617 -18.68 -13.91 -20.08
N ILE A 618 -17.93 -14.93 -19.70
CA ILE A 618 -17.55 -16.09 -20.52
C ILE A 618 -17.95 -17.33 -19.74
N THR A 619 -18.57 -18.32 -20.37
CA THR A 619 -18.95 -19.55 -19.63
C THR A 619 -17.72 -20.27 -19.08
N PRO A 620 -17.79 -20.92 -17.91
CA PRO A 620 -16.65 -21.64 -17.33
C PRO A 620 -16.04 -22.69 -18.27
N ASP A 621 -16.89 -23.34 -19.06
CA ASP A 621 -16.47 -24.35 -20.04
C ASP A 621 -15.60 -23.72 -21.16
N THR A 622 -16.06 -22.61 -21.72
CA THR A 622 -15.31 -21.85 -22.73
C THR A 622 -14.01 -21.29 -22.18
N ASP A 623 -14.08 -20.71 -20.99
CA ASP A 623 -12.92 -20.12 -20.35
C ASP A 623 -11.84 -21.18 -20.05
N PHE A 624 -12.23 -22.38 -19.63
CA PHE A 624 -11.32 -23.49 -19.45
C PHE A 624 -10.54 -23.82 -20.72
N LEU A 625 -11.21 -23.84 -21.90
CA LEU A 625 -10.54 -24.08 -23.20
C LEU A 625 -9.55 -22.95 -23.52
N VAL A 626 -9.92 -21.71 -23.26
CA VAL A 626 -9.03 -20.54 -23.48
C VAL A 626 -7.84 -20.59 -22.51
N GLN A 627 -8.06 -20.87 -21.24
CA GLN A 627 -6.97 -21.03 -20.27
C GLN A 627 -6.03 -22.19 -20.66
N TYR A 628 -6.57 -23.31 -21.10
CA TYR A 628 -5.77 -24.42 -21.63
C TYR A 628 -4.88 -23.94 -22.80
N ALA A 629 -5.46 -23.22 -23.74
CA ALA A 629 -4.69 -22.73 -24.90
C ALA A 629 -3.64 -21.68 -24.45
N MET A 630 -3.93 -20.82 -23.46
CA MET A 630 -2.96 -19.87 -22.87
C MET A 630 -1.84 -20.59 -22.10
N GLN A 631 -2.10 -21.73 -21.47
CA GLN A 631 -1.06 -22.58 -20.88
C GLN A 631 -0.14 -23.15 -21.97
N GLN A 632 -0.68 -23.53 -23.15
CA GLN A 632 0.15 -23.99 -24.28
C GLN A 632 1.02 -22.85 -24.86
N VAL A 633 0.58 -21.57 -24.77
CA VAL A 633 1.44 -20.42 -25.12
C VAL A 633 2.70 -20.39 -24.25
N VAL A 634 2.57 -20.67 -22.95
CA VAL A 634 3.69 -20.72 -22.01
C VAL A 634 4.51 -22.00 -22.19
N ARG A 635 3.86 -23.14 -22.37
CA ARG A 635 4.52 -24.44 -22.45
C ARG A 635 5.36 -24.61 -23.73
N SER A 636 4.85 -24.19 -24.88
CA SER A 636 5.47 -24.48 -26.21
C SER A 636 5.19 -23.39 -27.26
N GLY A 637 4.78 -22.19 -26.86
CA GLY A 637 4.44 -21.08 -27.73
C GLY A 637 5.35 -19.87 -27.56
N THR A 638 4.79 -18.66 -27.75
CA THR A 638 5.54 -17.38 -27.71
C THR A 638 6.11 -17.03 -26.34
N ALA A 639 5.66 -17.69 -25.27
CA ALA A 639 6.13 -17.49 -23.89
C ALA A 639 6.93 -18.69 -23.34
N THR A 640 7.49 -19.55 -24.19
CA THR A 640 8.25 -20.77 -23.80
C THR A 640 9.42 -20.47 -22.86
N ARG A 641 10.05 -19.30 -22.99
CA ARG A 641 11.09 -18.86 -22.05
C ARG A 641 10.59 -18.80 -20.59
N LEU A 642 9.33 -18.41 -20.40
CA LEU A 642 8.70 -18.41 -19.07
C LEU A 642 8.46 -19.84 -18.57
N GLY A 643 7.92 -20.72 -19.42
CA GLY A 643 7.73 -22.15 -19.09
C GLY A 643 9.03 -22.84 -18.70
N ASN A 644 10.12 -22.58 -19.43
CA ASN A 644 11.44 -23.12 -19.13
C ASN A 644 12.04 -22.59 -17.82
N ALA A 645 11.66 -21.37 -17.40
CA ALA A 645 12.12 -20.80 -16.14
C ALA A 645 11.43 -21.40 -14.91
N PHE A 646 10.23 -21.96 -15.08
CA PHE A 646 9.42 -22.58 -14.03
C PHE A 646 8.91 -23.96 -14.47
N PRO A 647 9.82 -24.93 -14.61
CA PRO A 647 9.46 -26.26 -15.08
C PRO A 647 8.47 -26.94 -14.12
N GLY A 648 7.46 -27.60 -14.69
CA GLY A 648 6.43 -28.28 -13.89
C GLY A 648 5.33 -27.37 -13.31
N VAL A 649 5.47 -26.05 -13.40
CA VAL A 649 4.44 -25.10 -12.92
C VAL A 649 3.51 -24.73 -14.07
N ALA A 650 2.21 -25.00 -13.92
CA ALA A 650 1.20 -24.61 -14.90
C ALA A 650 0.94 -23.09 -14.80
N LEU A 651 1.33 -22.36 -15.84
CA LEU A 651 1.12 -20.91 -15.97
C LEU A 651 0.35 -20.61 -17.25
N ALA A 652 -0.55 -19.65 -17.22
CA ALA A 652 -1.23 -19.14 -18.41
C ALA A 652 -0.74 -17.72 -18.74
N GLY A 653 -0.60 -17.41 -20.01
CA GLY A 653 -0.15 -16.07 -20.39
C GLY A 653 -0.20 -15.80 -21.88
N LYS A 654 -0.09 -14.53 -22.23
CA LYS A 654 -0.07 -14.05 -23.61
C LYS A 654 0.92 -12.91 -23.78
N THR A 655 1.73 -12.98 -24.81
CA THR A 655 2.61 -11.89 -25.27
C THR A 655 1.85 -10.95 -26.19
N GLY A 656 2.12 -9.65 -26.08
CA GLY A 656 1.64 -8.62 -26.99
C GLY A 656 2.81 -7.77 -27.50
N THR A 657 2.73 -7.35 -28.74
CA THR A 657 3.69 -6.42 -29.35
C THR A 657 2.90 -5.55 -30.30
N SER A 658 3.02 -4.23 -30.21
CA SER A 658 2.43 -3.33 -31.18
C SER A 658 3.30 -3.19 -32.43
N ASN A 659 2.74 -2.57 -33.46
CA ASN A 659 3.46 -2.33 -34.72
C ASN A 659 4.77 -1.58 -34.46
N ASP A 660 5.79 -1.91 -35.25
CA ASP A 660 7.14 -1.33 -35.14
C ASP A 660 7.84 -1.58 -33.80
N SER A 661 7.38 -2.54 -33.00
CA SER A 661 7.91 -2.84 -31.66
C SER A 661 7.97 -1.60 -30.76
N ARG A 662 6.91 -0.78 -30.75
CA ARG A 662 6.80 0.42 -29.89
C ARG A 662 6.41 0.05 -28.47
N ASP A 663 5.53 -0.94 -28.33
CA ASP A 663 4.98 -1.41 -27.06
C ASP A 663 5.24 -2.90 -26.91
N SER A 664 5.83 -3.26 -25.78
CA SER A 664 6.00 -4.63 -25.31
C SER A 664 4.98 -4.89 -24.21
N TRP A 665 4.11 -5.88 -24.42
CA TRP A 665 3.06 -6.27 -23.49
C TRP A 665 3.19 -7.71 -23.06
N PHE A 666 2.81 -7.98 -21.83
CA PHE A 666 2.57 -9.33 -21.32
C PHE A 666 1.41 -9.30 -20.33
N ALA A 667 0.50 -10.26 -20.46
CA ALA A 667 -0.50 -10.54 -19.44
C ALA A 667 -0.53 -12.04 -19.17
N GLY A 668 -0.57 -12.41 -17.90
CA GLY A 668 -0.54 -13.81 -17.48
C GLY A 668 -0.94 -13.97 -16.02
N PHE A 669 -1.17 -15.22 -15.65
CA PHE A 669 -1.62 -15.56 -14.30
C PHE A 669 -1.16 -16.95 -13.86
N ASP A 670 -1.03 -17.08 -12.57
CA ASP A 670 -0.89 -18.33 -11.84
C ASP A 670 -2.14 -18.56 -10.94
N GLU A 671 -2.09 -19.49 -10.00
CA GLU A 671 -3.21 -19.75 -9.09
C GLU A 671 -3.45 -18.64 -8.07
N ARG A 672 -2.50 -17.70 -7.89
CA ARG A 672 -2.57 -16.63 -6.91
C ARG A 672 -2.85 -15.27 -7.53
N ASN A 673 -2.11 -14.91 -8.58
CA ASN A 673 -2.10 -13.55 -9.10
C ASN A 673 -2.33 -13.50 -10.61
N VAL A 674 -2.96 -12.41 -11.04
CA VAL A 674 -3.02 -11.99 -12.44
C VAL A 674 -2.13 -10.77 -12.60
N ALA A 675 -1.30 -10.73 -13.65
CA ALA A 675 -0.43 -9.58 -13.91
C ALA A 675 -0.61 -9.07 -15.34
N ALA A 676 -0.66 -7.75 -15.51
CA ALA A 676 -0.62 -7.06 -16.79
C ALA A 676 0.53 -6.06 -16.79
N ILE A 677 1.41 -6.14 -17.77
CA ILE A 677 2.65 -5.38 -17.84
C ILE A 677 2.82 -4.78 -19.23
N TRP A 678 3.15 -3.49 -19.24
CA TRP A 678 3.58 -2.75 -20.41
C TRP A 678 4.99 -2.22 -20.21
N VAL A 679 5.82 -2.33 -21.25
CA VAL A 679 7.13 -1.68 -21.34
C VAL A 679 7.21 -0.97 -22.70
N GLY A 680 7.50 0.32 -22.66
CA GLY A 680 7.52 1.16 -23.86
C GLY A 680 8.14 2.52 -23.60
N ARG A 681 7.89 3.48 -24.47
CA ARG A 681 8.37 4.85 -24.36
C ARG A 681 7.21 5.83 -24.31
N ASP A 682 7.33 6.87 -23.51
CA ASP A 682 6.29 7.91 -23.40
C ASP A 682 6.10 8.66 -24.74
N ASP A 683 7.16 8.87 -25.50
CA ASP A 683 7.15 9.53 -26.80
C ASP A 683 6.68 8.63 -27.96
N ASN A 684 6.19 7.43 -27.66
CA ASN A 684 5.77 6.43 -28.65
C ASN A 684 6.88 6.02 -29.66
N GLY A 685 8.15 6.18 -29.29
CA GLY A 685 9.28 5.76 -30.09
C GLY A 685 9.43 4.23 -30.17
N LYS A 686 10.15 3.72 -31.18
CA LYS A 686 10.49 2.29 -31.30
C LYS A 686 11.35 1.85 -30.12
N THR A 687 11.10 0.66 -29.59
CA THR A 687 11.83 0.11 -28.43
C THR A 687 12.77 -1.03 -28.80
N SER A 688 12.56 -1.67 -29.95
CA SER A 688 13.20 -2.94 -30.36
C SER A 688 12.88 -4.10 -29.39
N LEU A 689 11.86 -3.97 -28.54
CA LEU A 689 11.41 -4.99 -27.60
C LEU A 689 10.16 -5.69 -28.14
N TYR A 690 10.12 -7.00 -27.94
CA TYR A 690 8.93 -7.82 -28.13
C TYR A 690 8.27 -8.11 -26.76
N GLY A 691 7.04 -8.59 -26.76
CA GLY A 691 6.37 -9.03 -25.54
C GLY A 691 7.20 -10.02 -24.72
N SER A 692 7.94 -10.90 -25.39
CA SER A 692 8.79 -11.90 -24.74
C SER A 692 10.13 -11.37 -24.20
N SER A 693 10.65 -10.26 -24.72
CA SER A 693 11.94 -9.69 -24.30
C SER A 693 11.83 -8.51 -23.35
N GLY A 694 10.70 -7.77 -23.35
CA GLY A 694 10.43 -6.64 -22.47
C GLY A 694 9.52 -7.03 -21.30
N ALA A 695 8.21 -6.92 -21.48
CA ALA A 695 7.22 -7.08 -20.42
C ALA A 695 7.24 -8.49 -19.75
N MET A 696 7.38 -9.56 -20.54
CA MET A 696 7.48 -10.92 -19.98
C MET A 696 8.75 -11.13 -19.14
N ALA A 697 9.84 -10.44 -19.47
CA ALA A 697 11.06 -10.52 -18.66
C ALA A 697 10.84 -9.94 -17.24
N VAL A 698 10.05 -8.86 -17.13
CA VAL A 698 9.66 -8.31 -15.83
C VAL A 698 8.74 -9.31 -15.08
N TYR A 699 7.77 -9.91 -15.76
CA TYR A 699 6.92 -10.94 -15.15
C TYR A 699 7.73 -12.14 -14.64
N GLN A 700 8.68 -12.63 -15.44
CA GLN A 700 9.57 -13.70 -15.03
C GLN A 700 10.40 -13.32 -13.79
N ALA A 701 10.90 -12.09 -13.70
CA ALA A 701 11.61 -11.59 -12.53
C ALA A 701 10.67 -11.47 -11.30
N PHE A 702 9.43 -11.02 -11.51
CA PHE A 702 8.41 -10.97 -10.45
C PHE A 702 8.13 -12.38 -9.87
N LEU A 703 7.97 -13.39 -10.73
CA LEU A 703 7.75 -14.77 -10.28
C LEU A 703 8.97 -15.41 -9.61
N LYS A 704 10.18 -14.90 -9.81
CA LYS A 704 11.37 -15.33 -9.05
C LYS A 704 11.37 -14.79 -7.62
N GLU A 705 10.95 -13.54 -7.44
CA GLU A 705 10.83 -12.92 -6.12
C GLU A 705 9.58 -13.42 -5.37
N ARG A 706 8.53 -13.78 -6.10
CA ARG A 706 7.27 -14.32 -5.59
C ARG A 706 6.96 -15.65 -6.30
N PRO A 707 7.48 -16.78 -5.82
CA PRO A 707 7.35 -18.08 -6.48
C PRO A 707 5.91 -18.39 -6.87
N PRO A 708 5.67 -18.82 -8.14
CA PRO A 708 4.32 -19.05 -8.64
C PRO A 708 3.70 -20.30 -8.08
N ILE A 709 2.37 -20.32 -8.00
CA ILE A 709 1.56 -21.51 -7.69
C ILE A 709 0.94 -21.97 -8.99
N GLY A 710 1.15 -23.25 -9.33
CA GLY A 710 0.61 -23.82 -10.55
C GLY A 710 -0.91 -23.82 -10.60
N LEU A 711 -1.47 -23.45 -11.75
CA LEU A 711 -2.91 -23.45 -11.98
C LEU A 711 -3.53 -24.84 -11.76
N ARG A 712 -4.61 -24.89 -11.03
CA ARG A 712 -5.42 -26.10 -10.84
C ARG A 712 -6.37 -26.25 -12.03
N SER A 713 -6.01 -27.09 -12.98
CA SER A 713 -6.81 -27.33 -14.21
C SER A 713 -7.86 -28.41 -13.96
N ILE A 714 -8.93 -28.08 -13.24
CA ILE A 714 -10.07 -28.97 -13.03
C ILE A 714 -11.11 -28.66 -14.13
N PRO A 715 -11.35 -29.60 -15.08
CA PRO A 715 -12.31 -29.34 -16.15
C PRO A 715 -13.74 -29.25 -15.59
N PRO A 716 -14.51 -28.23 -15.99
CA PRO A 716 -15.94 -28.15 -15.68
C PRO A 716 -16.71 -29.32 -16.32
N SER A 717 -17.93 -29.57 -15.86
CA SER A 717 -18.76 -30.72 -16.29
C SER A 717 -19.11 -30.74 -17.79
N GLY A 718 -19.13 -29.55 -18.41
CA GLY A 718 -19.37 -29.39 -19.85
C GLY A 718 -18.15 -29.65 -20.73
N VAL A 719 -16.96 -29.81 -20.12
CA VAL A 719 -15.71 -30.09 -20.83
C VAL A 719 -15.37 -31.58 -20.74
N ILE A 720 -15.00 -32.14 -21.86
CA ILE A 720 -14.55 -33.56 -21.98
C ILE A 720 -13.20 -33.62 -22.71
N GLN A 721 -12.52 -34.75 -22.60
CA GLN A 721 -11.38 -35.02 -23.43
C GLN A 721 -11.87 -35.54 -24.78
N GLY A 722 -11.60 -34.79 -25.85
CA GLY A 722 -11.86 -35.20 -27.24
C GLY A 722 -10.57 -35.67 -27.93
N TYR A 723 -10.73 -36.46 -28.97
CA TYR A 723 -9.63 -36.92 -29.85
C TYR A 723 -9.87 -36.34 -31.24
N PHE A 724 -8.87 -35.70 -31.79
CA PHE A 724 -8.98 -35.00 -33.07
C PHE A 724 -7.88 -35.44 -34.01
N ASP A 725 -8.23 -35.63 -35.25
CA ASP A 725 -7.24 -35.91 -36.32
C ASP A 725 -6.27 -34.72 -36.44
N ARG A 726 -4.97 -35.00 -36.46
CA ARG A 726 -3.93 -33.97 -36.47
C ARG A 726 -3.89 -33.14 -37.74
N ASP A 727 -4.29 -33.70 -38.87
CA ASP A 727 -4.21 -33.06 -40.18
C ASP A 727 -5.49 -32.32 -40.54
N THR A 728 -6.66 -32.91 -40.24
CA THR A 728 -7.96 -32.35 -40.63
C THR A 728 -8.66 -31.60 -39.48
N GLY A 729 -8.32 -31.85 -38.23
CA GLY A 729 -9.01 -31.32 -37.06
C GLY A 729 -10.38 -31.96 -36.79
N GLU A 730 -10.74 -33.00 -37.50
CA GLU A 730 -12.00 -33.73 -37.31
C GLU A 730 -12.02 -34.52 -36.00
N ALA A 731 -13.16 -34.57 -35.36
CA ALA A 731 -13.35 -35.37 -34.15
C ALA A 731 -13.35 -36.87 -34.51
N LYS A 732 -12.58 -37.65 -33.79
CA LYS A 732 -12.43 -39.10 -33.92
C LYS A 732 -12.76 -39.81 -32.62
N GLU A 733 -13.04 -41.10 -32.68
CA GLU A 733 -13.15 -41.94 -31.48
C GLU A 733 -11.79 -42.15 -30.80
N ALA A 734 -11.81 -42.48 -29.51
CA ALA A 734 -10.59 -42.84 -28.79
C ALA A 734 -9.94 -44.06 -29.39
N GLY A 735 -8.63 -44.00 -29.57
CA GLY A 735 -7.85 -45.14 -30.18
C GLY A 735 -7.64 -45.05 -31.68
N CYS A 736 -8.24 -44.09 -32.39
CA CYS A 736 -7.93 -43.86 -33.81
C CYS A 736 -6.49 -43.40 -34.01
N SER A 737 -5.90 -43.77 -35.13
CA SER A 737 -4.53 -43.36 -35.51
C SER A 737 -4.48 -41.85 -35.81
N ASN A 738 -3.29 -41.27 -35.76
CA ASN A 738 -3.02 -39.85 -36.06
C ASN A 738 -3.89 -38.83 -35.28
N THR A 739 -4.27 -39.17 -34.05
CA THR A 739 -5.08 -38.25 -33.22
C THR A 739 -4.29 -37.48 -32.18
N GLU A 740 -4.79 -36.32 -31.80
CA GLU A 740 -4.36 -35.53 -30.65
C GLU A 740 -5.51 -35.39 -29.63
N ALA A 741 -5.19 -35.61 -28.36
CA ALA A 741 -6.15 -35.46 -27.28
C ALA A 741 -6.20 -34.02 -26.82
N LEU A 742 -7.35 -33.37 -26.94
CA LEU A 742 -7.58 -31.96 -26.52
C LEU A 742 -8.87 -31.84 -25.71
N PRO A 743 -8.97 -30.89 -24.81
CA PRO A 743 -10.25 -30.57 -24.16
C PRO A 743 -11.23 -30.00 -25.19
N ALA A 744 -12.49 -30.40 -25.08
CA ALA A 744 -13.55 -29.97 -25.96
C ALA A 744 -14.87 -29.79 -25.19
N LEU A 745 -15.75 -28.92 -25.68
CA LEU A 745 -17.11 -28.84 -25.19
C LEU A 745 -17.87 -30.12 -25.55
N ARG A 746 -18.58 -30.70 -24.62
CA ARG A 746 -19.39 -31.91 -24.83
C ARG A 746 -20.35 -31.74 -26.02
N GLY A 747 -20.94 -30.57 -26.19
CA GLY A 747 -21.90 -30.25 -27.25
C GLY A 747 -21.27 -30.07 -28.65
N THR A 748 -19.95 -29.83 -28.74
CA THR A 748 -19.23 -29.68 -30.04
C THR A 748 -18.41 -30.89 -30.43
N TYR A 749 -18.21 -31.82 -29.51
CA TYR A 749 -17.46 -33.04 -29.81
C TYR A 749 -18.39 -34.14 -30.33
N ASN A 750 -18.36 -34.37 -31.64
CA ASN A 750 -19.14 -35.41 -32.31
C ASN A 750 -18.20 -36.28 -33.15
N PRO A 751 -17.62 -37.35 -32.57
CA PRO A 751 -16.65 -38.16 -33.24
C PRO A 751 -17.28 -39.01 -34.36
N ALA A 752 -16.58 -39.10 -35.46
CA ALA A 752 -16.94 -40.01 -36.57
C ALA A 752 -16.80 -41.48 -36.12
N LYS A 753 -17.82 -42.28 -36.34
CA LYS A 753 -17.80 -43.71 -36.05
C LYS A 753 -16.73 -44.44 -36.91
N ASN A 754 -16.15 -45.49 -36.35
CA ASN A 754 -15.12 -46.32 -37.03
C ASN A 754 -13.93 -45.50 -37.57
N CYS A 755 -13.47 -44.52 -36.79
CA CYS A 755 -12.38 -43.63 -37.19
C CYS A 755 -12.64 -42.83 -38.51
N GLY A 756 -13.86 -42.78 -39.00
CA GLY A 756 -14.21 -42.19 -40.30
C GLY A 756 -13.84 -43.05 -41.51
N GLU A 757 -13.41 -44.28 -41.31
CA GLU A 757 -13.21 -45.20 -42.39
C GLU A 757 -14.56 -45.70 -42.92
N PRO A 758 -14.74 -45.83 -44.25
CA PRO A 758 -15.95 -46.39 -44.78
C PRO A 758 -16.07 -47.87 -44.35
N LEU A 759 -17.24 -48.21 -43.79
CA LEU A 759 -17.51 -49.58 -43.40
C LEU A 759 -17.17 -50.54 -44.56
N GLN A 760 -16.35 -51.52 -44.30
CA GLN A 760 -16.06 -52.60 -45.22
C GLN A 760 -17.39 -53.29 -45.61
N TRP A 761 -17.55 -53.78 -46.82
CA TRP A 761 -18.80 -54.36 -47.35
C TRP A 761 -19.39 -55.46 -46.42
N TRP A 762 -18.54 -56.20 -45.74
CA TRP A 762 -18.95 -57.27 -44.80
C TRP A 762 -19.44 -56.67 -43.43
N GLN A 763 -18.92 -55.57 -43.00
CA GLN A 763 -19.42 -54.85 -41.77
C GLN A 763 -20.81 -54.30 -42.01
N LYS A 764 -21.09 -53.78 -43.22
CA LYS A 764 -22.44 -53.34 -43.62
C LYS A 764 -23.46 -54.48 -43.60
N ILE A 765 -23.03 -55.71 -43.89
CA ILE A 765 -23.89 -56.88 -43.83
C ILE A 765 -24.16 -57.34 -42.41
N LEU A 766 -23.19 -57.20 -41.51
CA LEU A 766 -23.33 -57.57 -40.07
C LEU A 766 -24.04 -56.59 -39.22
N GLY A 767 -24.47 -55.41 -39.75
CA GLY A 767 -25.22 -54.40 -39.00
C GLY A 767 -24.42 -53.65 -37.91
N GLN A 768 -23.11 -53.60 -38.03
CA GLN A 768 -22.18 -52.87 -37.15
C GLN A 768 -21.95 -51.43 -37.64
#